data_dda102f59c1447ba42e57f07691f3fb6
#
_entry.id   dda102f59c1447ba42e57f07691f3fb6
#
_cell.length_a   1.000
_cell.length_b   1.000
_cell.length_c   1.000
_cell.angle_alpha   90.00
_cell.angle_beta   90.00
_cell.angle_gamma   90.00
#
_symmetry.space_group_name_H-M   'P 1'
#
loop_
_entity.id
_entity.type
_entity.pdbx_description
1 polymer ?
#
loop_
_entity_poly.entity_id
_entity_poly.type
_entity_poly.pdbx_seq_one_letter_code
_entity_poly.pdbx_strand_id
1 'polypeptide(L)'
;MSQRFKTIYFSDYPAESARQRNLTLAFGAKDGDLYDLVQGLSSHELREMIGHPTFTSLRQAAEQEQLAINTYCLRLLRQKRRMVRESPAQYHLPGLTEDEITFEPIQTTFKGGQAEPLHRWYPFLEGYSPHFVEEILRQIAPDAVRILDPFSGAGTTPLTVARLGRVGFYCELNPLLQYLTDAKLLALTFSESMRRQMAKSLWQIANQFECHLAKVQRDAELERSYGRTFGDSIFFEDGTFDQVLRARAAIDRLACTEPQTAKFLTVAVLASLLPASRLIRRGDVRYKTDDELRHHRAEFASTVQSQLVLMADDLEQLTPISQRPLLACENARNLEQLPPLELDAVITSPPYLNGTNYFRNTKIELWFLRCLRSAEDLTGFRNKAITAGINDVTVGKLSGDADAAVSEIVTQLKASAYDSRIPRMVASYFADMKAVFAGMKKHLKGGAIVAVDIGDSQYSNIHVATDRLLTGMLQTQGFILEREITLRKRMSRSGLPLRQVLLVFRLPVTLRPTVSEKQLSLVPSWYTGWASFKEELPHQQGDFAKRNWGHPLHSLCSYQGKMKPSLAAHLVKTFVPAGGVMLDPFAGVGTIPFEAALQGVQSWAFDISPAALYITAAKLGRPDAQACERTLNLLSEILQREQVTDAELAAAQTIHFNGPLPDYFEQATFREILLARRYFRDHLPTTPAESLVFAALLHILHGNRPYALSRRSHPITPFAPTGEFEYRPLMSRLRDKVDRSLSVTYPREFTTGQAVFQDATSWWPQQVDRLDAIITSPPFFDSTRFYLANWMRLWFCGWEAADFRIRPLAFVDERQKTGFEVYEPIFRQARERLKHSGVMVLHLGKSSKCDMAQALARIASRWFCVVDIFSESVAHCESHGIRDKGTVEEHQYLVLY
;
A
#
# COMPACT_ATOMS: atom_id res chain seq x y z
N MET A 1 27.50 11.55 -36.58
CA MET A 1 26.40 11.03 -35.77
C MET A 1 26.90 9.82 -34.95
N SER A 2 27.74 10.05 -33.97
CA SER A 2 28.27 9.00 -33.08
C SER A 2 27.96 9.42 -31.65
N GLN A 3 26.83 9.03 -31.10
CA GLN A 3 26.61 9.16 -29.65
C GLN A 3 25.67 8.10 -29.11
N ARG A 4 26.29 7.20 -28.33
CA ARG A 4 25.80 6.50 -27.16
C ARG A 4 24.68 5.47 -27.35
N PHE A 5 25.14 4.29 -27.66
CA PHE A 5 24.36 3.05 -27.53
C PHE A 5 24.38 2.56 -26.09
N LYS A 6 23.20 2.27 -25.49
CA LYS A 6 23.06 1.52 -24.25
C LYS A 6 22.62 0.10 -24.58
N THR A 7 23.42 -0.86 -24.16
CA THR A 7 23.11 -2.30 -24.28
C THR A 7 22.11 -2.68 -23.21
N ILE A 8 20.98 -3.23 -23.62
CA ILE A 8 19.97 -3.80 -22.71
C ILE A 8 20.12 -5.32 -22.73
N TYR A 9 20.50 -5.92 -21.59
CA TYR A 9 20.59 -7.35 -21.40
C TYR A 9 19.24 -7.88 -20.85
N PHE A 10 18.72 -8.93 -21.49
CA PHE A 10 17.55 -9.67 -21.03
C PHE A 10 18.02 -11.03 -20.50
N SER A 11 18.04 -11.23 -19.19
CA SER A 11 18.72 -12.40 -18.58
C SER A 11 17.82 -13.54 -18.12
N ASP A 12 16.46 -13.46 -18.12
CA ASP A 12 15.66 -14.44 -17.39
C ASP A 12 14.37 -14.93 -18.08
N TYR A 13 14.48 -15.58 -19.27
CA TYR A 13 13.32 -16.23 -19.90
C TYR A 13 13.60 -17.61 -20.50
N PRO A 14 12.59 -18.57 -20.53
CA PRO A 14 12.75 -19.92 -21.10
C PRO A 14 13.05 -19.95 -22.60
N ALA A 15 13.38 -21.11 -23.17
CA ALA A 15 14.03 -21.31 -24.48
C ALA A 15 13.48 -20.50 -25.69
N GLU A 16 12.20 -20.17 -25.75
CA GLU A 16 11.64 -19.25 -26.77
C GLU A 16 12.10 -17.81 -26.61
N SER A 17 12.38 -17.40 -25.39
CA SER A 17 12.92 -16.09 -25.03
C SER A 17 14.44 -15.96 -25.28
N ALA A 18 15.15 -17.05 -25.48
CA ALA A 18 16.58 -16.99 -25.81
C ALA A 18 16.84 -16.30 -27.17
N ARG A 19 15.87 -16.32 -28.08
CA ARG A 19 15.92 -15.60 -29.36
C ARG A 19 15.67 -14.10 -29.19
N GLN A 20 15.01 -13.68 -28.13
CA GLN A 20 14.81 -12.26 -27.77
C GLN A 20 16.02 -11.68 -27.03
N ARG A 21 16.94 -12.50 -26.51
CA ARG A 21 18.08 -12.07 -25.67
C ARG A 21 19.11 -11.22 -26.38
N ASN A 22 19.15 -11.17 -27.70
CA ASN A 22 20.21 -10.54 -28.45
C ASN A 22 19.80 -9.24 -29.16
N LEU A 23 18.66 -8.64 -28.84
CA LEU A 23 18.28 -7.30 -29.32
C LEU A 23 19.03 -6.24 -28.50
N THR A 24 20.21 -5.85 -28.97
CA THR A 24 20.91 -4.69 -28.46
C THR A 24 20.30 -3.47 -29.16
N LEU A 25 19.45 -2.75 -28.46
CA LEU A 25 18.89 -1.48 -28.93
C LEU A 25 19.48 -0.35 -28.12
N ALA A 26 20.17 0.48 -28.82
CA ALA A 26 20.91 1.62 -28.29
C ALA A 26 20.19 2.89 -28.68
N PHE A 27 19.39 3.49 -27.81
CA PHE A 27 18.95 4.87 -27.97
C PHE A 27 18.46 5.50 -26.68
N GLY A 28 18.77 6.78 -26.50
CA GLY A 28 18.14 7.69 -25.54
C GLY A 28 16.82 8.29 -26.07
N ALA A 29 16.05 7.55 -26.89
CA ALA A 29 14.81 7.97 -27.48
C ALA A 29 13.61 7.34 -26.76
N LYS A 30 12.46 8.05 -26.73
CA LYS A 30 11.20 7.56 -26.14
C LYS A 30 10.66 6.37 -26.96
N ASP A 31 9.96 5.44 -26.34
CA ASP A 31 9.44 4.18 -26.95
C ASP A 31 8.64 4.35 -28.26
N GLY A 32 8.02 5.52 -28.48
CA GLY A 32 7.33 5.86 -29.73
C GLY A 32 8.28 6.03 -30.91
N ASP A 33 9.39 6.68 -30.68
CA ASP A 33 10.36 7.02 -31.73
C ASP A 33 11.11 5.77 -32.21
N LEU A 34 11.24 4.77 -31.37
CA LEU A 34 11.89 3.49 -31.72
C LEU A 34 11.06 2.63 -32.67
N TYR A 35 9.74 2.67 -32.53
CA TYR A 35 8.83 1.93 -33.40
C TYR A 35 8.82 2.52 -34.80
N ASP A 36 8.71 3.84 -34.89
CA ASP A 36 8.70 4.56 -36.17
C ASP A 36 10.06 4.45 -36.87
N LEU A 37 11.16 4.48 -36.10
CA LEU A 37 12.50 4.26 -36.60
C LEU A 37 12.66 2.86 -37.24
N VAL A 38 12.27 1.80 -36.54
CA VAL A 38 12.38 0.40 -37.03
C VAL A 38 11.47 0.16 -38.25
N GLN A 39 10.33 0.85 -38.31
CA GLN A 39 9.41 0.74 -39.44
C GLN A 39 9.99 1.34 -40.73
N GLY A 40 10.82 2.39 -40.61
CA GLY A 40 11.43 3.10 -41.75
C GLY A 40 12.79 2.52 -42.21
N LEU A 41 13.42 1.61 -41.45
CA LEU A 41 14.74 1.07 -41.75
C LEU A 41 14.71 -0.02 -42.82
N SER A 42 15.70 0.01 -43.71
CA SER A 42 16.01 -1.13 -44.59
C SER A 42 16.62 -2.30 -43.78
N SER A 43 16.57 -3.51 -44.34
CA SER A 43 17.20 -4.68 -43.72
C SER A 43 18.72 -4.53 -43.50
N HIS A 44 19.37 -3.72 -44.34
CA HIS A 44 20.80 -3.40 -44.21
C HIS A 44 21.06 -2.49 -43.00
N GLU A 45 20.29 -1.42 -42.86
CA GLU A 45 20.41 -0.46 -41.74
C GLU A 45 20.06 -1.13 -40.41
N LEU A 46 19.05 -2.01 -40.39
CA LEU A 46 18.70 -2.78 -39.22
C LEU A 46 19.84 -3.73 -38.81
N ARG A 47 20.53 -4.37 -39.78
CA ARG A 47 21.70 -5.22 -39.52
C ARG A 47 22.88 -4.46 -38.94
N GLU A 48 23.16 -3.27 -39.41
CA GLU A 48 24.21 -2.40 -38.91
C GLU A 48 23.91 -1.94 -37.48
N MET A 49 22.65 -1.64 -37.21
CA MET A 49 22.18 -1.12 -35.93
C MET A 49 22.21 -2.17 -34.80
N ILE A 50 21.79 -3.41 -35.04
CA ILE A 50 21.66 -4.46 -34.01
C ILE A 50 22.82 -5.47 -33.98
N GLY A 51 23.78 -5.34 -34.88
CA GLY A 51 24.93 -6.22 -35.00
C GLY A 51 24.67 -7.55 -35.72
N HIS A 52 25.71 -8.04 -36.42
CA HIS A 52 25.60 -9.18 -37.32
C HIS A 52 25.06 -10.50 -36.70
N PRO A 53 25.52 -10.93 -35.50
CA PRO A 53 25.03 -12.18 -34.90
C PRO A 53 23.56 -12.13 -34.53
N THR A 54 23.12 -10.97 -33.96
CA THR A 54 21.74 -10.75 -33.55
C THR A 54 20.79 -10.66 -34.74
N PHE A 55 21.21 -9.96 -35.79
CA PHE A 55 20.46 -9.86 -37.04
C PHE A 55 20.27 -11.23 -37.70
N THR A 56 21.30 -12.05 -37.75
CA THR A 56 21.22 -13.43 -38.35
C THR A 56 20.23 -14.30 -37.57
N SER A 57 20.26 -14.26 -36.25
CA SER A 57 19.31 -15.01 -35.41
C SER A 57 17.87 -14.55 -35.58
N LEU A 58 17.64 -13.25 -35.63
CA LEU A 58 16.31 -12.67 -35.83
C LEU A 58 15.77 -12.90 -37.22
N ARG A 59 16.66 -12.89 -38.24
CA ARG A 59 16.29 -13.19 -39.62
C ARG A 59 15.88 -14.65 -39.79
N GLN A 60 16.60 -15.61 -39.23
CA GLN A 60 16.21 -17.02 -39.23
C GLN A 60 14.86 -17.27 -38.56
N ALA A 61 14.60 -16.55 -37.43
CA ALA A 61 13.30 -16.65 -36.75
C ALA A 61 12.17 -16.01 -37.58
N ALA A 62 12.41 -14.91 -38.24
CA ALA A 62 11.43 -14.25 -39.10
C ALA A 62 11.11 -15.13 -40.35
N GLU A 63 12.10 -15.77 -40.94
CA GLU A 63 11.94 -16.70 -42.08
C GLU A 63 11.12 -17.94 -41.66
N GLN A 64 11.30 -18.47 -40.44
CA GLN A 64 10.49 -19.57 -39.93
C GLN A 64 9.00 -19.21 -39.79
N GLU A 65 8.70 -17.93 -39.50
CA GLU A 65 7.34 -17.41 -39.38
C GLU A 65 6.80 -16.80 -40.69
N GLN A 66 7.53 -16.91 -41.80
CA GLN A 66 7.20 -16.32 -43.12
C GLN A 66 6.97 -14.81 -43.07
N LEU A 67 7.70 -14.08 -42.20
CA LEU A 67 7.62 -12.63 -42.02
C LEU A 67 8.90 -11.93 -42.52
N ALA A 68 8.74 -10.72 -43.02
CA ALA A 68 9.88 -9.84 -43.22
C ALA A 68 10.52 -9.48 -41.85
N ILE A 69 11.87 -9.38 -41.78
CA ILE A 69 12.60 -9.18 -40.55
C ILE A 69 12.16 -7.91 -39.80
N ASN A 70 11.86 -6.83 -40.51
CA ASN A 70 11.36 -5.60 -39.86
C ASN A 70 9.99 -5.83 -39.22
N THR A 71 9.08 -6.54 -39.89
CA THR A 71 7.75 -6.89 -39.37
C THR A 71 7.86 -7.80 -38.14
N TYR A 72 8.82 -8.74 -38.15
CA TYR A 72 9.10 -9.60 -37.02
C TYR A 72 9.63 -8.80 -35.83
N CYS A 73 10.57 -7.91 -36.03
CA CYS A 73 11.10 -7.02 -34.97
C CYS A 73 10.00 -6.11 -34.40
N LEU A 74 9.14 -5.51 -35.25
CA LEU A 74 8.00 -4.71 -34.82
C LEU A 74 6.98 -5.52 -34.01
N ARG A 75 6.76 -6.79 -34.38
CA ARG A 75 5.89 -7.69 -33.64
C ARG A 75 6.47 -8.01 -32.25
N LEU A 76 7.76 -8.26 -32.14
CA LEU A 76 8.44 -8.47 -30.86
C LEU A 76 8.37 -7.21 -29.96
N LEU A 77 8.54 -6.03 -30.53
CA LEU A 77 8.38 -4.76 -29.80
C LEU A 77 6.92 -4.56 -29.32
N ARG A 78 5.93 -4.91 -30.16
CA ARG A 78 4.51 -4.89 -29.76
C ARG A 78 4.18 -5.89 -28.66
N GLN A 79 4.70 -7.11 -28.75
CA GLN A 79 4.54 -8.14 -27.72
C GLN A 79 5.16 -7.69 -26.39
N LYS A 80 6.35 -7.09 -26.42
CA LYS A 80 6.97 -6.50 -25.22
C LYS A 80 6.10 -5.39 -24.63
N ARG A 81 5.57 -4.50 -25.46
CA ARG A 81 4.67 -3.42 -25.02
C ARG A 81 3.36 -3.96 -24.43
N ARG A 82 2.86 -5.10 -24.92
CA ARG A 82 1.69 -5.80 -24.39
C ARG A 82 2.03 -6.54 -23.09
N MET A 83 3.15 -7.23 -23.02
CA MET A 83 3.62 -7.91 -21.79
C MET A 83 3.92 -6.90 -20.67
N VAL A 84 4.50 -5.74 -20.96
CA VAL A 84 4.69 -4.64 -20.00
C VAL A 84 3.35 -4.06 -19.52
N ARG A 85 2.29 -4.13 -20.34
CA ARG A 85 0.93 -3.76 -19.93
C ARG A 85 0.18 -4.85 -19.17
N GLU A 86 0.48 -6.12 -19.42
CA GLU A 86 -0.25 -7.29 -18.86
C GLU A 86 0.47 -7.95 -17.66
N SER A 87 1.72 -7.57 -17.36
CA SER A 87 2.49 -8.04 -16.20
C SER A 87 2.94 -6.88 -15.32
N PRO A 88 2.22 -6.56 -14.24
CA PRO A 88 2.69 -5.62 -13.25
C PRO A 88 3.53 -6.38 -12.20
N ALA A 89 4.64 -6.97 -12.58
CA ALA A 89 5.61 -7.53 -11.66
C ALA A 89 7.03 -7.13 -12.04
N GLN A 90 7.52 -6.11 -11.35
CA GLN A 90 8.89 -5.94 -10.87
C GLN A 90 10.04 -6.09 -11.89
N TYR A 91 10.58 -4.96 -12.32
CA TYR A 91 12.00 -4.86 -12.59
C TYR A 91 12.57 -3.69 -11.79
N HIS A 92 13.19 -4.02 -10.64
CA HIS A 92 14.02 -3.07 -9.90
C HIS A 92 15.43 -3.05 -10.50
N LEU A 93 15.88 -1.88 -10.89
CA LEU A 93 17.30 -1.60 -11.06
C LEU A 93 17.90 -1.31 -9.67
N PRO A 94 19.01 -1.94 -9.27
CA PRO A 94 19.65 -1.64 -7.99
C PRO A 94 20.18 -0.20 -8.00
N GLY A 95 19.63 0.63 -7.11
CA GLY A 95 20.16 1.98 -6.87
C GLY A 95 19.16 3.13 -6.91
N LEU A 96 17.85 2.90 -7.07
CA LEU A 96 16.82 3.92 -6.88
C LEU A 96 16.11 3.71 -5.55
N THR A 97 16.17 4.73 -4.72
CA THR A 97 15.45 4.90 -3.47
C THR A 97 13.94 4.88 -3.72
N GLU A 98 13.19 4.20 -2.84
CA GLU A 98 11.72 4.21 -2.65
C GLU A 98 10.91 4.28 -3.96
N ASP A 99 10.04 3.30 -4.21
CA ASP A 99 9.06 3.29 -5.30
C ASP A 99 8.25 4.60 -5.29
N GLU A 100 8.70 5.61 -6.04
CA GLU A 100 7.90 6.80 -6.30
C GLU A 100 6.70 6.36 -7.12
N ILE A 101 5.52 6.28 -6.48
CA ILE A 101 4.27 6.18 -7.21
C ILE A 101 4.16 7.40 -8.10
N THR A 102 4.24 7.18 -9.41
CA THR A 102 4.15 8.25 -10.39
C THR A 102 2.90 8.07 -11.25
N PHE A 103 2.23 9.17 -11.53
CA PHE A 103 1.11 9.20 -12.47
C PHE A 103 1.54 9.90 -13.75
N GLU A 104 1.15 9.37 -14.90
CA GLU A 104 1.33 10.08 -16.15
C GLU A 104 0.48 11.37 -16.15
N PRO A 105 1.04 12.54 -16.54
CA PRO A 105 0.33 13.82 -16.48
C PRO A 105 -1.00 13.82 -17.22
N ILE A 106 -1.17 13.02 -18.28
CA ILE A 106 -2.40 12.91 -19.03
C ILE A 106 -3.51 12.20 -18.22
N GLN A 107 -3.15 11.25 -17.34
CA GLN A 107 -4.10 10.51 -16.50
C GLN A 107 -4.74 11.40 -15.44
N THR A 108 -4.01 12.40 -14.95
CA THR A 108 -4.48 13.33 -13.90
C THR A 108 -5.47 14.38 -14.44
N THR A 109 -5.85 14.29 -15.71
CA THR A 109 -6.80 15.22 -16.36
C THR A 109 -7.85 14.44 -17.14
N PHE A 110 -8.97 15.08 -17.41
CA PHE A 110 -10.03 14.54 -18.30
C PHE A 110 -9.52 14.05 -19.67
N LYS A 111 -8.44 14.63 -20.18
CA LYS A 111 -7.89 14.27 -21.50
C LYS A 111 -7.49 12.79 -21.58
N GLY A 112 -7.05 12.19 -20.50
CA GLY A 112 -6.71 10.77 -20.42
C GLY A 112 -7.90 9.83 -20.61
N GLY A 113 -9.14 10.32 -20.37
CA GLY A 113 -10.38 9.55 -20.54
C GLY A 113 -11.27 10.05 -21.68
N GLN A 114 -10.82 11.05 -22.45
CA GLN A 114 -11.67 11.72 -23.44
C GLN A 114 -12.14 10.80 -24.57
N ALA A 115 -11.42 9.73 -24.87
CA ALA A 115 -11.79 8.73 -25.88
C ALA A 115 -12.55 7.53 -25.30
N GLU A 116 -12.66 7.42 -23.98
CA GLU A 116 -13.23 6.27 -23.30
C GLU A 116 -14.77 6.25 -23.40
N PRO A 117 -15.39 5.07 -23.61
CA PRO A 117 -16.83 4.92 -23.58
C PRO A 117 -17.45 5.49 -22.29
N LEU A 118 -18.64 6.05 -22.39
CA LEU A 118 -19.36 6.77 -21.34
C LEU A 118 -18.71 8.10 -20.96
N HIS A 119 -17.38 8.19 -20.80
CA HIS A 119 -16.70 9.44 -20.45
C HIS A 119 -16.79 10.47 -21.58
N ARG A 120 -16.73 10.04 -22.84
CA ARG A 120 -16.89 10.86 -24.02
C ARG A 120 -18.32 11.33 -24.30
N TRP A 121 -19.33 10.87 -23.52
CA TRP A 121 -20.71 11.30 -23.70
C TRP A 121 -20.96 12.77 -23.37
N TYR A 122 -20.17 13.30 -22.46
CA TYR A 122 -20.19 14.72 -22.15
C TYR A 122 -18.79 15.17 -21.72
N PRO A 123 -18.14 16.11 -22.43
CA PRO A 123 -16.80 16.58 -22.08
C PRO A 123 -16.85 17.48 -20.84
N PHE A 124 -16.41 16.96 -19.70
CA PHE A 124 -16.29 17.69 -18.44
C PHE A 124 -14.81 17.89 -18.11
N LEU A 125 -14.34 19.17 -18.24
CA LEU A 125 -12.90 19.50 -18.24
C LEU A 125 -12.28 19.48 -16.84
N GLU A 126 -13.10 19.58 -15.80
CA GLU A 126 -12.68 19.73 -14.41
C GLU A 126 -12.52 18.39 -13.67
N GLY A 127 -12.31 17.30 -14.37
CA GLY A 127 -12.16 15.97 -13.81
C GLY A 127 -10.83 15.31 -14.18
N TYR A 128 -10.52 14.21 -13.53
CA TYR A 128 -9.44 13.28 -13.86
C TYR A 128 -9.95 12.13 -14.74
N SER A 129 -9.02 11.33 -15.29
CA SER A 129 -9.36 10.18 -16.13
C SER A 129 -9.76 8.94 -15.33
N PRO A 130 -10.47 7.95 -15.95
CA PRO A 130 -10.72 6.63 -15.35
C PRO A 130 -9.42 5.93 -14.93
N HIS A 131 -8.38 6.01 -15.76
CA HIS A 131 -7.07 5.42 -15.47
C HIS A 131 -6.43 5.95 -14.19
N PHE A 132 -6.67 7.21 -13.82
CA PHE A 132 -6.20 7.76 -12.57
C PHE A 132 -6.83 7.05 -11.36
N VAL A 133 -8.13 6.80 -11.42
CA VAL A 133 -8.87 6.07 -10.38
C VAL A 133 -8.43 4.61 -10.31
N GLU A 134 -8.27 3.95 -11.47
CA GLU A 134 -7.78 2.57 -11.57
C GLU A 134 -6.40 2.44 -10.92
N GLU A 135 -5.52 3.40 -11.20
CA GLU A 135 -4.15 3.39 -10.68
C GLU A 135 -4.09 3.65 -9.17
N ILE A 136 -4.90 4.55 -8.63
CA ILE A 136 -5.06 4.75 -7.18
C ILE A 136 -5.55 3.45 -6.53
N LEU A 137 -6.56 2.82 -7.09
CA LEU A 137 -7.09 1.56 -6.54
C LEU A 137 -6.08 0.42 -6.63
N ARG A 138 -5.25 0.38 -7.68
CA ARG A 138 -4.23 -0.64 -7.86
C ARG A 138 -3.02 -0.47 -6.94
N GLN A 139 -2.50 0.77 -6.79
CA GLN A 139 -1.25 1.03 -6.09
C GLN A 139 -1.42 1.45 -4.63
N ILE A 140 -2.54 2.13 -4.31
CA ILE A 140 -2.71 2.79 -3.01
C ILE A 140 -3.80 2.10 -2.18
N ALA A 141 -4.90 1.66 -2.81
CA ALA A 141 -6.03 1.05 -2.14
C ALA A 141 -6.49 -0.26 -2.82
N PRO A 142 -5.60 -1.28 -3.00
CA PRO A 142 -5.93 -2.49 -3.75
C PRO A 142 -7.10 -3.28 -3.13
N ASP A 143 -7.22 -3.29 -1.82
CA ASP A 143 -8.22 -4.07 -1.07
C ASP A 143 -9.51 -3.30 -0.81
N ALA A 144 -9.62 -2.04 -1.23
CA ALA A 144 -10.81 -1.23 -0.99
C ALA A 144 -12.00 -1.78 -1.80
N VAL A 145 -13.09 -2.13 -1.13
CA VAL A 145 -14.33 -2.62 -1.74
C VAL A 145 -15.38 -1.52 -1.80
N ARG A 146 -15.53 -0.72 -0.77
CA ARG A 146 -16.55 0.33 -0.63
C ARG A 146 -15.89 1.70 -0.74
N ILE A 147 -16.14 2.39 -1.84
CA ILE A 147 -15.44 3.62 -2.21
C ILE A 147 -16.44 4.78 -2.36
N LEU A 148 -16.13 5.94 -1.78
CA LEU A 148 -16.89 7.17 -1.91
C LEU A 148 -16.11 8.22 -2.71
N ASP A 149 -16.82 8.95 -3.58
CA ASP A 149 -16.39 10.23 -4.11
C ASP A 149 -17.38 11.34 -3.71
N PRO A 150 -17.04 12.19 -2.71
CA PRO A 150 -17.91 13.28 -2.27
C PRO A 150 -18.05 14.45 -3.26
N PHE A 151 -17.25 14.45 -4.35
CA PHE A 151 -17.28 15.48 -5.39
C PHE A 151 -17.18 14.86 -6.78
N SER A 152 -18.12 13.98 -7.12
CA SER A 152 -17.99 13.05 -8.24
C SER A 152 -18.00 13.67 -9.64
N GLY A 153 -18.42 14.92 -9.77
CA GLY A 153 -18.47 15.58 -11.04
C GLY A 153 -19.30 14.79 -12.07
N ALA A 154 -18.74 14.53 -13.25
CA ALA A 154 -19.39 13.74 -14.29
C ALA A 154 -19.36 12.20 -14.05
N GLY A 155 -19.02 11.77 -12.84
CA GLY A 155 -19.13 10.40 -12.39
C GLY A 155 -17.92 9.49 -12.68
N THR A 156 -16.71 10.04 -12.87
CA THR A 156 -15.54 9.23 -13.21
C THR A 156 -15.26 8.16 -12.16
N THR A 157 -15.17 8.53 -10.88
CA THR A 157 -14.92 7.57 -9.80
C THR A 157 -16.00 6.50 -9.67
N PRO A 158 -17.31 6.83 -9.52
CA PRO A 158 -18.34 5.80 -9.37
C PRO A 158 -18.44 4.87 -10.58
N LEU A 159 -18.26 5.38 -11.81
CA LEU A 159 -18.25 4.56 -13.03
C LEU A 159 -17.08 3.56 -13.04
N THR A 160 -15.87 4.03 -12.74
CA THR A 160 -14.66 3.20 -12.73
C THR A 160 -14.74 2.13 -11.64
N VAL A 161 -15.14 2.52 -10.42
CA VAL A 161 -15.35 1.62 -9.28
C VAL A 161 -16.33 0.49 -9.61
N ALA A 162 -17.48 0.84 -10.26
CA ALA A 162 -18.48 -0.14 -10.67
C ALA A 162 -17.95 -1.11 -11.73
N ARG A 163 -17.22 -0.62 -12.73
CA ARG A 163 -16.59 -1.47 -13.77
C ARG A 163 -15.54 -2.44 -13.20
N LEU A 164 -14.89 -2.06 -12.11
CA LEU A 164 -13.97 -2.93 -11.37
C LEU A 164 -14.67 -3.89 -10.40
N GLY A 165 -16.01 -3.95 -10.41
CA GLY A 165 -16.80 -4.84 -9.56
C GLY A 165 -16.82 -4.45 -8.09
N ARG A 166 -16.50 -3.19 -7.75
CA ARG A 166 -16.50 -2.65 -6.39
C ARG A 166 -17.76 -1.83 -6.11
N VAL A 167 -18.03 -1.55 -4.84
CA VAL A 167 -19.24 -0.82 -4.39
C VAL A 167 -18.94 0.68 -4.35
N GLY A 168 -19.61 1.44 -5.22
CA GLY A 168 -19.41 2.88 -5.33
C GLY A 168 -20.48 3.69 -4.61
N PHE A 169 -20.04 4.76 -3.93
CA PHE A 169 -20.90 5.83 -3.40
C PHE A 169 -20.42 7.16 -3.96
N TYR A 170 -21.33 8.10 -4.15
CA TYR A 170 -20.93 9.42 -4.63
C TYR A 170 -21.88 10.52 -4.11
N CYS A 171 -21.36 11.75 -4.06
CA CYS A 171 -22.16 12.95 -3.88
C CYS A 171 -21.91 13.88 -5.07
N GLU A 172 -22.97 14.59 -5.48
CA GLU A 172 -22.87 15.61 -6.53
C GLU A 172 -24.00 16.63 -6.34
N LEU A 173 -23.64 17.91 -6.28
CA LEU A 173 -24.59 19.00 -6.06
C LEU A 173 -25.23 19.52 -7.35
N ASN A 174 -24.50 19.45 -8.47
CA ASN A 174 -24.94 19.98 -9.75
C ASN A 174 -25.94 19.02 -10.42
N PRO A 175 -27.23 19.40 -10.60
CA PRO A 175 -28.23 18.53 -11.19
C PRO A 175 -27.90 18.02 -12.61
N LEU A 176 -27.13 18.79 -13.40
CA LEU A 176 -26.63 18.34 -14.70
C LEU A 176 -25.71 17.13 -14.52
N LEU A 177 -24.73 17.24 -13.61
CA LEU A 177 -23.73 16.20 -13.38
C LEU A 177 -24.34 14.95 -12.75
N GLN A 178 -25.34 15.12 -11.85
CA GLN A 178 -26.15 14.01 -11.36
C GLN A 178 -26.88 13.30 -12.52
N TYR A 179 -27.53 14.08 -13.41
CA TYR A 179 -28.25 13.52 -14.55
C TYR A 179 -27.35 12.73 -15.48
N LEU A 180 -26.17 13.27 -15.79
CA LEU A 180 -25.16 12.61 -16.63
C LEU A 180 -24.64 11.34 -16.00
N THR A 181 -24.29 11.38 -14.72
CA THR A 181 -23.80 10.20 -13.96
C THR A 181 -24.87 9.12 -13.90
N ASP A 182 -26.12 9.49 -13.63
CA ASP A 182 -27.26 8.57 -13.58
C ASP A 182 -27.53 7.90 -14.93
N ALA A 183 -27.48 8.65 -16.04
CA ALA A 183 -27.64 8.11 -17.39
C ALA A 183 -26.51 7.11 -17.75
N LYS A 184 -25.26 7.44 -17.44
CA LYS A 184 -24.10 6.57 -17.69
C LYS A 184 -24.16 5.30 -16.85
N LEU A 185 -24.53 5.40 -15.58
CA LEU A 185 -24.73 4.26 -14.69
C LEU A 185 -25.89 3.37 -15.15
N LEU A 186 -26.98 3.98 -15.66
CA LEU A 186 -28.10 3.24 -16.23
C LEU A 186 -27.65 2.37 -17.42
N ALA A 187 -26.86 2.91 -18.33
CA ALA A 187 -26.30 2.17 -19.46
C ALA A 187 -25.53 0.92 -19.05
N LEU A 188 -24.78 0.99 -17.95
CA LEU A 188 -24.02 -0.13 -17.41
C LEU A 188 -24.89 -1.21 -16.74
N THR A 189 -26.15 -0.92 -16.41
CA THR A 189 -27.06 -1.93 -15.84
C THR A 189 -27.80 -2.75 -16.89
N PHE A 190 -27.70 -2.36 -18.16
CA PHE A 190 -28.43 -3.04 -19.23
C PHE A 190 -27.84 -4.42 -19.55
N SER A 191 -28.71 -5.38 -19.78
CA SER A 191 -28.34 -6.66 -20.40
C SER A 191 -27.86 -6.41 -21.85
N GLU A 192 -27.17 -7.38 -22.43
CA GLU A 192 -26.70 -7.30 -23.81
C GLU A 192 -27.85 -7.02 -24.79
N SER A 193 -29.00 -7.68 -24.64
CA SER A 193 -30.18 -7.48 -25.47
C SER A 193 -30.73 -6.06 -25.34
N MET A 194 -30.80 -5.53 -24.11
CA MET A 194 -31.27 -4.15 -23.86
C MET A 194 -30.29 -3.12 -24.45
N ARG A 195 -28.99 -3.35 -24.36
CA ARG A 195 -27.99 -2.46 -24.96
C ARG A 195 -28.12 -2.41 -26.47
N ARG A 196 -28.22 -3.57 -27.13
CA ARG A 196 -28.42 -3.64 -28.59
C ARG A 196 -29.73 -2.97 -29.01
N GLN A 197 -30.81 -3.19 -28.26
CA GLN A 197 -32.10 -2.52 -28.55
C GLN A 197 -32.00 -1.01 -28.39
N MET A 198 -31.37 -0.53 -27.31
CA MET A 198 -31.16 0.89 -27.06
C MET A 198 -30.26 1.53 -28.14
N ALA A 199 -29.15 0.88 -28.48
CA ALA A 199 -28.28 1.33 -29.58
C ALA A 199 -29.05 1.50 -30.87
N LYS A 200 -29.88 0.51 -31.25
CA LYS A 200 -30.76 0.59 -32.42
C LYS A 200 -31.74 1.74 -32.32
N SER A 201 -32.37 1.97 -31.17
CA SER A 201 -33.29 3.10 -30.97
C SER A 201 -32.59 4.45 -31.13
N LEU A 202 -31.39 4.60 -30.57
CA LEU A 202 -30.59 5.82 -30.71
C LEU A 202 -30.17 6.06 -32.17
N TRP A 203 -29.75 5.02 -32.90
CA TRP A 203 -29.47 5.07 -34.32
C TRP A 203 -30.70 5.53 -35.16
N GLN A 204 -31.86 4.99 -34.85
CA GLN A 204 -33.11 5.38 -35.53
C GLN A 204 -33.46 6.86 -35.30
N ILE A 205 -33.34 7.30 -34.02
CA ILE A 205 -33.55 8.70 -33.65
C ILE A 205 -32.54 9.60 -34.38
N ALA A 206 -31.24 9.23 -34.37
CA ALA A 206 -30.21 10.00 -35.06
C ALA A 206 -30.54 10.23 -36.54
N ASN A 207 -30.92 9.18 -37.26
CA ASN A 207 -31.23 9.25 -38.68
C ASN A 207 -32.47 10.11 -39.02
N GLN A 208 -33.39 10.28 -38.08
CA GLN A 208 -34.66 10.99 -38.28
C GLN A 208 -34.75 12.30 -37.49
N PHE A 209 -33.70 12.66 -36.70
CA PHE A 209 -33.76 13.72 -35.70
C PHE A 209 -34.24 15.05 -36.26
N GLU A 210 -33.66 15.52 -37.34
CA GLU A 210 -33.99 16.80 -37.98
C GLU A 210 -35.44 16.83 -38.53
N CYS A 211 -35.84 15.74 -39.21
CA CYS A 211 -37.21 15.60 -39.71
C CYS A 211 -38.25 15.55 -38.57
N HIS A 212 -37.89 14.97 -37.41
CA HIS A 212 -38.72 14.94 -36.22
C HIS A 212 -38.85 16.32 -35.58
N LEU A 213 -37.75 17.06 -35.46
CA LEU A 213 -37.77 18.41 -34.90
C LEU A 213 -38.71 19.32 -35.70
N ALA A 214 -38.68 19.25 -37.04
CA ALA A 214 -39.53 20.06 -37.90
C ALA A 214 -41.04 19.87 -37.64
N LYS A 215 -41.44 18.70 -37.12
CA LYS A 215 -42.85 18.34 -36.85
C LYS A 215 -43.31 18.63 -35.41
N VAL A 216 -42.42 19.01 -34.54
CA VAL A 216 -42.71 19.25 -33.13
C VAL A 216 -42.84 20.73 -32.84
N GLN A 217 -43.86 21.12 -32.10
CA GLN A 217 -44.00 22.51 -31.64
C GLN A 217 -42.93 22.81 -30.59
N ARG A 218 -42.43 24.06 -30.58
CA ARG A 218 -41.45 24.54 -29.61
C ARG A 218 -42.02 24.59 -28.20
N ASP A 219 -41.19 24.42 -27.21
CA ASP A 219 -41.53 24.50 -25.80
C ASP A 219 -41.64 25.96 -25.37
N ALA A 220 -42.86 26.47 -25.26
CA ALA A 220 -43.10 27.86 -24.90
C ALA A 220 -42.74 28.18 -23.43
N GLU A 221 -42.78 27.20 -22.51
CA GLU A 221 -42.38 27.45 -21.12
C GLU A 221 -40.85 27.53 -20.97
N LEU A 222 -40.12 26.69 -21.68
CA LEU A 222 -38.65 26.76 -21.72
C LEU A 222 -38.23 28.09 -22.36
N GLU A 223 -38.91 28.57 -23.39
CA GLU A 223 -38.66 29.87 -24.01
C GLU A 223 -38.86 31.02 -23.00
N ARG A 224 -40.01 31.04 -22.30
CA ARG A 224 -40.27 32.06 -21.26
C ARG A 224 -39.25 32.01 -20.14
N SER A 225 -38.82 30.84 -19.71
CA SER A 225 -37.82 30.69 -18.68
C SER A 225 -36.42 31.18 -19.08
N TYR A 226 -36.10 31.12 -20.38
CA TYR A 226 -34.86 31.70 -20.93
C TYR A 226 -34.78 33.21 -20.65
N GLY A 227 -35.85 33.95 -21.00
CA GLY A 227 -35.89 35.39 -20.75
C GLY A 227 -35.83 35.73 -19.26
N ARG A 228 -36.52 34.96 -18.40
CA ARG A 228 -36.48 35.17 -16.95
C ARG A 228 -35.11 34.89 -16.34
N THR A 229 -34.35 33.93 -16.92
CA THR A 229 -33.06 33.50 -16.39
C THR A 229 -31.89 34.32 -16.89
N PHE A 230 -31.91 34.67 -18.18
CA PHE A 230 -30.77 35.25 -18.90
C PHE A 230 -31.01 36.68 -19.42
N GLY A 231 -32.24 37.18 -19.29
CA GLY A 231 -32.63 38.52 -19.84
C GLY A 231 -32.41 38.56 -21.34
N ASP A 232 -31.80 39.64 -21.80
CA ASP A 232 -31.53 39.90 -23.22
C ASP A 232 -30.26 39.20 -23.75
N SER A 233 -29.67 38.27 -22.99
CA SER A 233 -28.46 37.56 -23.43
C SER A 233 -28.78 36.61 -24.59
N ILE A 234 -28.09 36.73 -25.71
CA ILE A 234 -28.28 35.89 -26.91
C ILE A 234 -27.21 34.79 -26.93
N PHE A 235 -27.53 33.59 -26.43
CA PHE A 235 -26.60 32.45 -26.41
C PHE A 235 -26.72 31.57 -27.66
N PHE A 236 -27.85 31.62 -28.37
CA PHE A 236 -28.10 30.86 -29.59
C PHE A 236 -28.53 31.79 -30.72
N GLU A 237 -28.28 31.41 -31.95
CA GLU A 237 -28.91 32.03 -33.11
C GLU A 237 -30.38 31.56 -33.23
N ASP A 238 -31.25 32.37 -33.82
CA ASP A 238 -32.71 32.16 -33.83
C ASP A 238 -33.09 30.73 -34.31
N GLY A 239 -32.50 30.27 -35.40
CA GLY A 239 -32.77 28.95 -35.96
C GLY A 239 -32.31 27.83 -35.02
N THR A 240 -31.14 28.00 -34.37
CA THR A 240 -30.62 27.06 -33.38
C THR A 240 -31.48 27.05 -32.11
N PHE A 241 -31.92 28.24 -31.67
CA PHE A 241 -32.77 28.38 -30.50
C PHE A 241 -34.11 27.67 -30.70
N ASP A 242 -34.76 27.85 -31.87
CA ASP A 242 -36.00 27.15 -32.25
C ASP A 242 -35.81 25.63 -32.21
N GLN A 243 -34.69 25.09 -32.78
CA GLN A 243 -34.37 23.67 -32.71
C GLN A 243 -34.17 23.16 -31.27
N VAL A 244 -33.52 23.91 -30.40
CA VAL A 244 -33.32 23.56 -28.98
C VAL A 244 -34.66 23.47 -28.23
N LEU A 245 -35.58 24.43 -28.47
CA LEU A 245 -36.92 24.41 -27.89
C LEU A 245 -37.76 23.22 -28.39
N ARG A 246 -37.68 22.89 -29.64
CA ARG A 246 -38.35 21.71 -30.25
C ARG A 246 -37.75 20.41 -29.72
N ALA A 247 -36.44 20.34 -29.55
CA ALA A 247 -35.76 19.16 -28.96
C ALA A 247 -36.25 18.88 -27.54
N ARG A 248 -36.46 19.93 -26.72
CA ARG A 248 -37.01 19.75 -25.38
C ARG A 248 -38.43 19.17 -25.41
N ALA A 249 -39.31 19.72 -26.26
CA ALA A 249 -40.66 19.24 -26.41
C ALA A 249 -40.73 17.81 -26.98
N ALA A 250 -39.81 17.46 -27.91
CA ALA A 250 -39.69 16.09 -28.43
C ALA A 250 -39.28 15.10 -27.34
N ILE A 251 -38.28 15.47 -26.49
CA ILE A 251 -37.84 14.68 -25.36
C ILE A 251 -38.98 14.45 -24.36
N ASP A 252 -39.75 15.48 -24.01
CA ASP A 252 -40.87 15.37 -23.10
C ASP A 252 -41.96 14.40 -23.57
N ARG A 253 -42.25 14.42 -24.87
CA ARG A 253 -43.17 13.44 -25.49
C ARG A 253 -42.62 12.03 -25.46
N LEU A 254 -41.32 11.87 -25.80
CA LEU A 254 -40.67 10.57 -25.80
C LEU A 254 -40.60 9.99 -24.37
N ALA A 255 -40.42 10.83 -23.36
CA ALA A 255 -40.34 10.42 -21.96
C ALA A 255 -41.61 9.76 -21.42
N CYS A 256 -42.78 10.10 -22.03
CA CYS A 256 -44.05 9.48 -21.67
C CYS A 256 -44.17 8.01 -22.11
N THR A 257 -43.48 7.61 -23.17
CA THR A 257 -43.54 6.25 -23.71
C THR A 257 -42.26 5.46 -23.54
N GLU A 258 -41.11 6.13 -23.66
CA GLU A 258 -39.79 5.54 -23.64
C GLU A 258 -38.83 6.36 -22.75
N PRO A 259 -39.02 6.34 -21.41
CA PRO A 259 -38.27 7.22 -20.50
C PRO A 259 -36.74 7.01 -20.53
N GLN A 260 -36.28 5.78 -20.78
CA GLN A 260 -34.86 5.49 -20.89
C GLN A 260 -34.27 6.06 -22.18
N THR A 261 -34.94 5.88 -23.33
CA THR A 261 -34.55 6.45 -24.63
C THR A 261 -34.51 7.98 -24.54
N ALA A 262 -35.54 8.59 -23.94
CA ALA A 262 -35.58 10.04 -23.70
C ALA A 262 -34.44 10.53 -22.85
N LYS A 263 -34.01 9.76 -21.86
CA LYS A 263 -32.86 10.07 -21.01
C LYS A 263 -31.56 10.14 -21.82
N PHE A 264 -31.28 9.17 -22.66
CA PHE A 264 -30.09 9.18 -23.53
C PHE A 264 -30.15 10.29 -24.58
N LEU A 265 -31.32 10.52 -25.22
CA LEU A 265 -31.49 11.67 -26.10
C LEU A 265 -31.23 12.98 -25.40
N THR A 266 -31.66 13.13 -24.15
CA THR A 266 -31.33 14.31 -23.32
C THR A 266 -29.84 14.49 -23.16
N VAL A 267 -29.05 13.42 -22.86
CA VAL A 267 -27.59 13.50 -22.75
C VAL A 267 -26.96 13.99 -24.07
N ALA A 268 -27.40 13.46 -25.21
CA ALA A 268 -26.90 13.88 -26.51
C ALA A 268 -27.17 15.37 -26.78
N VAL A 269 -28.37 15.84 -26.45
CA VAL A 269 -28.74 17.26 -26.59
C VAL A 269 -27.89 18.12 -25.62
N LEU A 270 -27.76 17.75 -24.37
CA LEU A 270 -26.94 18.50 -23.39
C LEU A 270 -25.50 18.67 -23.85
N ALA A 271 -24.89 17.60 -24.41
CA ALA A 271 -23.54 17.63 -24.95
C ALA A 271 -23.41 18.57 -26.17
N SER A 272 -24.51 18.80 -26.89
CA SER A 272 -24.56 19.58 -28.12
C SER A 272 -24.89 21.07 -27.89
N LEU A 273 -25.44 21.45 -26.73
CA LEU A 273 -25.86 22.83 -26.47
C LEU A 273 -24.69 23.84 -26.54
N LEU A 274 -23.61 23.57 -25.82
CA LEU A 274 -22.48 24.51 -25.81
C LEU A 274 -21.76 24.60 -27.16
N PRO A 275 -21.45 23.50 -27.87
CA PRO A 275 -20.89 23.56 -29.22
C PRO A 275 -21.72 24.37 -30.19
N ALA A 276 -23.07 24.19 -30.19
CA ALA A 276 -24.00 24.88 -31.06
C ALA A 276 -24.32 26.33 -30.63
N SER A 277 -23.91 26.74 -29.44
CA SER A 277 -24.15 28.09 -28.92
C SER A 277 -23.07 29.08 -29.35
N ARG A 278 -23.33 30.36 -29.08
CA ARG A 278 -22.35 31.47 -29.18
C ARG A 278 -21.34 31.48 -28.02
N LEU A 279 -21.37 30.48 -27.16
CA LEU A 279 -20.50 30.39 -25.98
C LEU A 279 -19.38 29.38 -26.19
N ILE A 280 -18.26 29.58 -25.52
CA ILE A 280 -17.13 28.65 -25.44
C ILE A 280 -16.64 28.54 -23.99
N ARG A 281 -16.21 27.35 -23.58
CA ARG A 281 -15.60 27.08 -22.26
C ARG A 281 -14.08 27.02 -22.41
N ARG A 282 -13.40 28.02 -21.82
CA ARG A 282 -11.94 28.06 -21.67
C ARG A 282 -11.60 28.56 -20.26
N GLY A 283 -11.73 27.69 -19.25
CA GLY A 283 -11.85 28.05 -17.84
C GLY A 283 -13.30 28.46 -17.57
N ASP A 284 -13.60 29.77 -17.56
CA ASP A 284 -14.99 30.25 -17.49
C ASP A 284 -15.65 30.27 -18.87
N VAL A 285 -16.98 30.10 -18.84
CA VAL A 285 -17.82 30.27 -20.05
C VAL A 285 -17.88 31.75 -20.45
N ARG A 286 -17.53 32.02 -21.70
CA ARG A 286 -17.59 33.36 -22.34
C ARG A 286 -18.19 33.28 -23.73
N TYR A 287 -18.54 34.42 -24.32
CA TYR A 287 -18.88 34.46 -25.74
C TYR A 287 -17.68 34.10 -26.62
N LYS A 288 -17.95 33.42 -27.71
CA LYS A 288 -17.01 33.23 -28.83
C LYS A 288 -16.66 34.57 -29.45
N THR A 289 -15.42 34.75 -29.85
CA THR A 289 -15.01 35.88 -30.73
C THR A 289 -15.54 35.64 -32.15
N ASP A 290 -15.52 36.68 -32.99
CA ASP A 290 -15.97 36.54 -34.40
C ASP A 290 -15.16 35.52 -35.19
N ASP A 291 -13.87 35.39 -34.86
CA ASP A 291 -13.00 34.37 -35.45
C ASP A 291 -13.36 32.97 -34.95
N GLU A 292 -13.60 32.79 -33.66
CA GLU A 292 -14.07 31.52 -33.09
C GLU A 292 -15.47 31.13 -33.61
N LEU A 293 -16.35 32.09 -33.87
CA LEU A 293 -17.65 31.84 -34.48
C LEU A 293 -17.53 31.34 -35.93
N ARG A 294 -16.55 31.85 -36.68
CA ARG A 294 -16.29 31.38 -38.06
C ARG A 294 -15.71 29.98 -38.11
N HIS A 295 -14.82 29.62 -37.18
CA HIS A 295 -14.10 28.36 -37.21
C HIS A 295 -14.70 27.25 -36.31
N HIS A 296 -15.56 27.60 -35.37
CA HIS A 296 -16.16 26.65 -34.42
C HIS A 296 -17.69 26.73 -34.40
N ARG A 297 -18.29 26.83 -35.56
CA ARG A 297 -19.77 26.79 -35.70
C ARG A 297 -20.19 25.34 -35.86
N ALA A 298 -20.78 24.76 -34.81
CA ALA A 298 -21.40 23.44 -34.88
C ALA A 298 -22.90 23.62 -35.13
N GLU A 299 -23.41 22.90 -36.09
CA GLU A 299 -24.85 22.83 -36.34
C GLU A 299 -25.49 21.94 -35.27
N PHE A 300 -26.58 22.41 -34.66
CA PHE A 300 -27.19 21.73 -33.52
C PHE A 300 -27.67 20.32 -33.87
N ALA A 301 -28.46 20.17 -34.93
CA ALA A 301 -29.03 18.87 -35.29
C ALA A 301 -27.96 17.85 -35.63
N SER A 302 -26.96 18.21 -36.43
CA SER A 302 -25.88 17.31 -36.82
C SER A 302 -24.97 16.93 -35.64
N THR A 303 -24.79 17.85 -34.67
CA THR A 303 -24.05 17.56 -33.44
C THR A 303 -24.79 16.56 -32.57
N VAL A 304 -26.12 16.70 -32.40
CA VAL A 304 -26.95 15.73 -31.67
C VAL A 304 -26.93 14.36 -32.36
N GLN A 305 -27.05 14.31 -33.66
CA GLN A 305 -26.98 13.08 -34.45
C GLN A 305 -25.65 12.34 -34.22
N SER A 306 -24.55 13.08 -34.37
CA SER A 306 -23.20 12.52 -34.14
C SER A 306 -23.03 11.99 -32.72
N GLN A 307 -23.56 12.69 -31.71
CA GLN A 307 -23.52 12.28 -30.34
C GLN A 307 -24.35 11.02 -30.02
N LEU A 308 -25.54 10.91 -30.67
CA LEU A 308 -26.39 9.71 -30.56
C LEU A 308 -25.71 8.48 -31.16
N VAL A 309 -25.06 8.64 -32.33
CA VAL A 309 -24.30 7.57 -32.99
C VAL A 309 -23.16 7.11 -32.09
N LEU A 310 -22.37 8.06 -31.55
CA LEU A 310 -21.28 7.78 -30.65
C LEU A 310 -21.76 7.02 -29.38
N MET A 311 -22.91 7.44 -28.83
CA MET A 311 -23.50 6.77 -27.66
C MET A 311 -24.03 5.37 -28.01
N ALA A 312 -24.57 5.16 -29.17
CA ALA A 312 -25.04 3.87 -29.68
C ALA A 312 -23.86 2.89 -29.84
N ASP A 313 -22.75 3.33 -30.42
CA ASP A 313 -21.52 2.55 -30.59
C ASP A 313 -20.91 2.15 -29.23
N ASP A 314 -20.95 3.07 -28.25
CA ASP A 314 -20.51 2.77 -26.89
C ASP A 314 -21.35 1.69 -26.22
N LEU A 315 -22.68 1.78 -26.34
CA LEU A 315 -23.61 0.82 -25.75
C LEU A 315 -23.34 -0.63 -26.20
N GLU A 316 -22.92 -0.82 -27.45
CA GLU A 316 -22.58 -2.17 -27.95
C GLU A 316 -21.32 -2.74 -27.32
N GLN A 317 -20.38 -1.88 -26.90
CA GLN A 317 -19.08 -2.29 -26.32
C GLN A 317 -19.09 -2.41 -24.81
N LEU A 318 -20.14 -1.92 -24.10
CA LEU A 318 -20.18 -1.94 -22.65
C LEU A 318 -20.34 -3.36 -22.09
N THR A 319 -19.74 -3.60 -20.94
CA THR A 319 -20.01 -4.77 -20.09
C THR A 319 -20.94 -4.37 -18.94
N PRO A 320 -21.93 -5.21 -18.56
CA PRO A 320 -22.82 -4.91 -17.46
C PRO A 320 -22.09 -4.94 -16.13
N ILE A 321 -22.50 -4.08 -15.21
CA ILE A 321 -21.99 -4.07 -13.83
C ILE A 321 -22.87 -4.92 -12.92
N SER A 322 -22.26 -5.53 -11.89
CA SER A 322 -22.98 -6.33 -10.91
C SER A 322 -23.76 -5.49 -9.90
N GLN A 323 -23.24 -4.30 -9.56
CA GLN A 323 -23.83 -3.40 -8.59
C GLN A 323 -23.72 -1.95 -9.05
N ARG A 324 -24.88 -1.26 -9.04
CA ARG A 324 -24.95 0.16 -9.40
C ARG A 324 -24.47 1.02 -8.23
N PRO A 325 -23.55 1.99 -8.43
CA PRO A 325 -23.19 2.99 -7.45
C PRO A 325 -24.39 3.83 -6.97
N LEU A 326 -24.34 4.22 -5.70
CA LEU A 326 -25.43 4.94 -5.05
C LEU A 326 -25.08 6.41 -4.85
N LEU A 327 -26.02 7.29 -5.20
CA LEU A 327 -25.96 8.70 -4.77
C LEU A 327 -26.23 8.73 -3.26
N ALA A 328 -25.16 8.97 -2.47
CA ALA A 328 -25.25 8.99 -1.02
C ALA A 328 -26.03 10.23 -0.53
N CYS A 329 -25.67 11.39 -1.06
CA CYS A 329 -26.40 12.67 -0.86
C CYS A 329 -26.05 13.66 -1.97
N GLU A 330 -26.89 14.68 -2.15
CA GLU A 330 -26.61 15.75 -3.11
C GLU A 330 -25.44 16.63 -2.67
N ASN A 331 -25.39 17.00 -1.41
CA ASN A 331 -24.39 17.94 -0.86
C ASN A 331 -23.46 17.23 0.11
N ALA A 332 -22.18 17.17 -0.21
CA ALA A 332 -21.15 16.53 0.62
C ALA A 332 -21.07 17.08 2.06
N ARG A 333 -21.50 18.32 2.30
CA ARG A 333 -21.62 18.89 3.67
C ARG A 333 -22.66 18.20 4.54
N ASN A 334 -23.60 17.45 3.92
CA ASN A 334 -24.66 16.72 4.62
C ASN A 334 -24.29 15.26 4.90
N LEU A 335 -23.08 14.82 4.56
CA LEU A 335 -22.60 13.46 4.84
C LEU A 335 -22.79 13.09 6.32
N GLU A 336 -22.54 14.03 7.22
CA GLU A 336 -22.71 13.82 8.68
C GLU A 336 -24.09 13.27 9.09
N GLN A 337 -25.14 13.58 8.33
CA GLN A 337 -26.52 13.23 8.61
C GLN A 337 -26.91 11.81 8.17
N LEU A 338 -26.06 11.15 7.39
CA LEU A 338 -26.32 9.80 6.86
C LEU A 338 -25.94 8.71 7.87
N PRO A 339 -26.58 7.54 7.78
CA PRO A 339 -26.11 6.35 8.49
C PRO A 339 -24.72 5.94 8.00
N PRO A 340 -23.90 5.26 8.83
CA PRO A 340 -22.56 4.84 8.45
C PRO A 340 -22.54 4.02 7.15
N LEU A 341 -21.63 4.36 6.23
CA LEU A 341 -21.47 3.70 4.92
C LEU A 341 -20.41 2.60 4.93
N GLU A 342 -19.61 2.48 6.02
CA GLU A 342 -18.56 1.48 6.17
C GLU A 342 -17.57 1.48 4.98
N LEU A 343 -16.98 2.63 4.72
CA LEU A 343 -16.11 2.87 3.56
C LEU A 343 -14.68 2.37 3.81
N ASP A 344 -14.09 1.75 2.79
CA ASP A 344 -12.68 1.35 2.77
C ASP A 344 -11.78 2.43 2.17
N ALA A 345 -12.33 3.23 1.23
CA ALA A 345 -11.59 4.34 0.64
C ALA A 345 -12.47 5.51 0.21
N VAL A 346 -11.83 6.68 0.11
CA VAL A 346 -12.34 7.86 -0.57
C VAL A 346 -11.34 8.25 -1.66
N ILE A 347 -11.82 8.50 -2.87
CA ILE A 347 -11.02 9.00 -3.99
C ILE A 347 -11.75 10.21 -4.55
N THR A 348 -11.14 11.39 -4.48
CA THR A 348 -11.85 12.61 -4.84
C THR A 348 -10.93 13.75 -5.25
N SER A 349 -11.50 14.69 -6.04
CA SER A 349 -10.91 15.99 -6.35
C SER A 349 -11.94 17.06 -5.97
N PRO A 350 -11.82 17.66 -4.78
CA PRO A 350 -12.75 18.72 -4.35
C PRO A 350 -12.62 19.96 -5.25
N PRO A 351 -13.61 20.83 -5.27
CA PRO A 351 -13.51 22.11 -5.99
C PRO A 351 -12.24 22.85 -5.59
N TYR A 352 -11.39 23.18 -6.57
CA TYR A 352 -10.15 23.90 -6.31
C TYR A 352 -10.43 25.36 -5.94
N LEU A 353 -9.65 25.88 -5.03
CA LEU A 353 -9.71 27.29 -4.68
C LEU A 353 -9.06 28.15 -5.79
N ASN A 354 -9.68 28.18 -6.96
CA ASN A 354 -9.17 28.85 -8.17
C ASN A 354 -10.13 29.86 -8.78
N GLY A 355 -11.26 30.15 -8.12
CA GLY A 355 -12.27 31.11 -8.57
C GLY A 355 -13.22 30.58 -9.65
N THR A 356 -13.14 29.32 -10.08
CA THR A 356 -14.03 28.74 -11.07
C THR A 356 -15.45 28.62 -10.54
N ASN A 357 -16.43 29.13 -11.29
CA ASN A 357 -17.86 29.03 -10.95
C ASN A 357 -18.49 27.88 -11.74
N TYR A 358 -18.59 26.73 -11.14
CA TYR A 358 -19.10 25.50 -11.79
C TYR A 358 -20.53 25.62 -12.29
N PHE A 359 -21.43 26.29 -11.55
CA PHE A 359 -22.81 26.48 -11.97
C PHE A 359 -22.96 27.50 -13.13
N ARG A 360 -22.09 28.53 -13.17
CA ARG A 360 -22.03 29.45 -14.29
C ARG A 360 -21.61 28.74 -15.60
N ASN A 361 -20.68 27.80 -15.46
CA ASN A 361 -20.13 27.06 -16.58
C ASN A 361 -21.14 26.05 -17.19
N THR A 362 -22.19 25.71 -16.46
CA THR A 362 -23.23 24.75 -16.88
C THR A 362 -24.64 25.38 -16.95
N LYS A 363 -24.74 26.71 -17.03
CA LYS A 363 -26.01 27.43 -16.92
C LYS A 363 -26.99 27.13 -18.02
N ILE A 364 -26.53 26.92 -19.29
CA ILE A 364 -27.41 26.61 -20.42
C ILE A 364 -27.97 25.20 -20.37
N GLU A 365 -27.16 24.24 -19.88
CA GLU A 365 -27.59 22.88 -19.70
C GLU A 365 -28.57 22.75 -18.50
N LEU A 366 -28.33 23.48 -17.41
CA LEU A 366 -29.24 23.55 -16.27
C LEU A 366 -30.58 24.19 -16.63
N TRP A 367 -30.57 25.23 -17.48
CA TRP A 367 -31.77 25.80 -18.03
C TRP A 367 -32.52 24.78 -18.88
N PHE A 368 -31.85 24.10 -19.82
CA PHE A 368 -32.47 23.08 -20.65
C PHE A 368 -33.09 21.95 -19.83
N LEU A 369 -32.49 21.57 -18.72
CA LEU A 369 -33.04 20.61 -17.77
C LEU A 369 -34.17 21.17 -16.88
N ARG A 370 -34.53 22.45 -17.03
CA ARG A 370 -35.51 23.16 -16.19
C ARG A 370 -35.13 23.27 -14.73
N CYS A 371 -33.84 23.11 -14.41
CA CYS A 371 -33.28 23.36 -13.10
C CYS A 371 -33.05 24.87 -12.84
N LEU A 372 -32.97 25.67 -13.91
CA LEU A 372 -32.96 27.14 -13.85
C LEU A 372 -34.21 27.65 -14.55
N ARG A 373 -35.11 28.29 -13.83
CA ARG A 373 -36.35 28.91 -14.30
C ARG A 373 -36.33 30.42 -14.17
N SER A 374 -35.41 30.92 -13.31
CA SER A 374 -35.16 32.34 -13.09
C SER A 374 -33.70 32.59 -12.65
N ALA A 375 -33.30 33.85 -12.57
CA ALA A 375 -31.95 34.23 -12.17
C ALA A 375 -31.68 33.88 -10.70
N GLU A 376 -32.70 33.82 -9.83
CA GLU A 376 -32.63 33.50 -8.40
C GLU A 376 -32.22 32.07 -8.17
N ASP A 377 -32.61 31.12 -9.03
CA ASP A 377 -32.27 29.70 -8.92
C ASP A 377 -30.75 29.50 -8.96
N LEU A 378 -30.02 30.26 -9.77
CA LEU A 378 -28.56 30.20 -9.81
C LEU A 378 -27.91 30.63 -8.48
N THR A 379 -28.53 31.62 -7.83
CA THR A 379 -28.10 32.07 -6.47
C THR A 379 -28.36 30.95 -5.44
N GLY A 380 -29.49 30.24 -5.54
CA GLY A 380 -29.81 29.09 -4.70
C GLY A 380 -28.77 27.98 -4.79
N PHE A 381 -28.30 27.66 -5.98
CA PHE A 381 -27.23 26.67 -6.16
C PHE A 381 -25.88 27.14 -5.56
N ARG A 382 -25.50 28.42 -5.78
CA ARG A 382 -24.27 28.98 -5.21
C ARG A 382 -24.24 28.94 -3.68
N ASN A 383 -25.37 29.19 -3.02
CA ASN A 383 -25.47 29.13 -1.56
C ASN A 383 -25.23 27.72 -1.01
N LYS A 384 -25.55 26.68 -1.77
CA LYS A 384 -25.35 25.27 -1.41
C LYS A 384 -23.95 24.75 -1.74
N ALA A 385 -23.24 25.39 -2.68
CA ALA A 385 -21.92 24.94 -3.14
C ALA A 385 -20.81 25.22 -2.13
N ILE A 386 -19.69 24.47 -2.24
CA ILE A 386 -18.42 24.84 -1.61
C ILE A 386 -17.96 26.20 -2.12
N THR A 387 -17.47 27.07 -1.25
CA THR A 387 -17.11 28.45 -1.58
C THR A 387 -15.76 28.50 -2.32
N ALA A 388 -15.68 28.00 -3.55
CA ALA A 388 -14.44 27.91 -4.33
C ALA A 388 -14.16 29.11 -5.24
N GLY A 389 -15.16 29.98 -5.46
CA GLY A 389 -15.06 31.17 -6.31
C GLY A 389 -15.52 32.46 -5.62
N ILE A 390 -15.02 33.62 -6.11
CA ILE A 390 -15.38 34.94 -5.56
C ILE A 390 -16.90 35.16 -5.61
N ASN A 391 -17.58 34.68 -6.63
CA ASN A 391 -18.99 34.78 -6.82
C ASN A 391 -19.84 33.83 -5.96
N ASP A 392 -19.22 32.90 -5.27
CA ASP A 392 -19.88 31.96 -4.35
C ASP A 392 -19.91 32.52 -2.90
N VAL A 393 -19.28 33.66 -2.66
CA VAL A 393 -19.29 34.37 -1.39
C VAL A 393 -20.63 35.08 -1.23
N THR A 394 -21.52 34.57 -0.39
CA THR A 394 -22.83 35.19 -0.10
C THR A 394 -22.85 35.76 1.30
N VAL A 395 -23.71 36.79 1.48
CA VAL A 395 -23.97 37.45 2.79
C VAL A 395 -24.68 36.42 3.66
N GLY A 396 -24.06 36.02 4.80
CA GLY A 396 -24.65 35.03 5.73
C GLY A 396 -23.99 33.65 5.75
N LYS A 397 -23.11 33.31 4.82
CA LYS A 397 -22.19 32.18 5.02
C LYS A 397 -21.18 32.57 6.11
N LEU A 398 -21.38 32.04 7.30
CA LEU A 398 -20.51 32.28 8.45
C LEU A 398 -19.12 31.70 8.19
N SER A 399 -18.10 32.53 8.41
CA SER A 399 -16.77 32.05 8.73
C SER A 399 -16.85 31.46 10.13
N GLY A 400 -16.92 30.14 10.23
CA GLY A 400 -16.58 29.44 11.49
C GLY A 400 -15.16 29.81 11.90
N ASP A 401 -14.76 29.56 13.15
CA ASP A 401 -13.40 29.80 13.66
C ASP A 401 -12.41 29.15 12.70
N ALA A 402 -11.72 29.98 11.91
CA ALA A 402 -10.71 29.53 10.98
C ALA A 402 -9.50 29.04 11.77
N ASP A 403 -8.96 27.92 11.38
CA ASP A 403 -7.67 27.42 11.86
C ASP A 403 -6.61 28.53 11.84
N ALA A 404 -5.69 28.55 12.80
CA ALA A 404 -4.69 29.63 12.96
C ALA A 404 -3.90 29.87 11.66
N ALA A 405 -3.51 28.81 10.93
CA ALA A 405 -2.79 28.92 9.66
C ALA A 405 -3.63 29.57 8.55
N VAL A 406 -4.93 29.28 8.49
CA VAL A 406 -5.87 29.91 7.54
C VAL A 406 -6.09 31.36 7.92
N SER A 407 -6.20 31.67 9.21
CA SER A 407 -6.39 33.05 9.73
C SER A 407 -5.23 33.99 9.39
N GLU A 408 -3.99 33.48 9.41
CA GLU A 408 -2.82 34.24 8.99
C GLU A 408 -2.88 34.62 7.49
N ILE A 409 -3.17 33.67 6.61
CA ILE A 409 -3.32 33.92 5.17
C ILE A 409 -4.48 34.87 4.88
N VAL A 410 -5.61 34.71 5.58
CA VAL A 410 -6.77 35.61 5.47
C VAL A 410 -6.40 37.03 5.88
N THR A 411 -5.57 37.21 6.90
CA THR A 411 -5.09 38.53 7.34
C THR A 411 -4.21 39.19 6.30
N GLN A 412 -3.27 38.43 5.69
CA GLN A 412 -2.43 38.92 4.59
C GLN A 412 -3.29 39.32 3.37
N LEU A 413 -4.29 38.49 3.02
CA LEU A 413 -5.20 38.79 1.92
C LEU A 413 -6.08 40.03 2.17
N LYS A 414 -6.53 40.26 3.41
CA LYS A 414 -7.27 41.49 3.75
C LYS A 414 -6.49 42.76 3.46
N ALA A 415 -5.16 42.71 3.61
CA ALA A 415 -4.27 43.85 3.37
C ALA A 415 -3.96 44.11 1.89
N SER A 416 -4.05 43.08 1.01
CA SER A 416 -3.49 43.14 -0.34
C SER A 416 -4.42 42.66 -1.46
N ALA A 417 -5.58 42.05 -1.15
CA ALA A 417 -6.46 41.52 -2.20
C ALA A 417 -7.13 42.65 -3.01
N TYR A 418 -7.18 42.45 -4.33
CA TYR A 418 -7.85 43.36 -5.29
C TYR A 418 -9.39 43.35 -5.16
N ASP A 419 -9.96 42.31 -4.53
CA ASP A 419 -11.40 42.19 -4.26
C ASP A 419 -11.59 41.79 -2.80
N SER A 420 -12.40 42.56 -2.07
CA SER A 420 -12.67 42.37 -0.64
C SER A 420 -13.36 41.03 -0.31
N ARG A 421 -13.87 40.32 -1.30
CA ARG A 421 -14.49 38.99 -1.15
C ARG A 421 -13.47 37.85 -1.06
N ILE A 422 -12.25 38.06 -1.57
CA ILE A 422 -11.21 36.99 -1.63
C ILE A 422 -10.85 36.48 -0.22
N PRO A 423 -10.58 37.30 0.78
CA PRO A 423 -10.31 36.83 2.15
C PRO A 423 -11.44 35.97 2.72
N ARG A 424 -12.70 36.40 2.47
CA ARG A 424 -13.90 35.67 2.91
C ARG A 424 -14.07 34.36 2.15
N MET A 425 -13.79 34.32 0.85
CA MET A 425 -13.80 33.13 0.04
C MET A 425 -12.84 32.08 0.58
N VAL A 426 -11.58 32.44 0.86
CA VAL A 426 -10.57 31.57 1.41
C VAL A 426 -11.00 31.02 2.76
N ALA A 427 -11.45 31.87 3.69
CA ALA A 427 -11.93 31.42 5.00
C ALA A 427 -13.11 30.45 4.90
N SER A 428 -14.11 30.78 4.06
CA SER A 428 -15.30 29.94 3.88
C SER A 428 -14.97 28.60 3.20
N TYR A 429 -14.02 28.57 2.24
CA TYR A 429 -13.57 27.35 1.60
C TYR A 429 -13.03 26.33 2.59
N PHE A 430 -12.09 26.74 3.46
CA PHE A 430 -11.52 25.84 4.45
C PHE A 430 -12.52 25.43 5.54
N ALA A 431 -13.46 26.31 5.91
CA ALA A 431 -14.56 25.96 6.81
C ALA A 431 -15.50 24.90 6.18
N ASP A 432 -15.88 25.07 4.91
CA ASP A 432 -16.68 24.11 4.16
C ASP A 432 -15.96 22.75 4.06
N MET A 433 -14.67 22.73 3.69
CA MET A 433 -13.86 21.52 3.58
C MET A 433 -13.70 20.80 4.91
N LYS A 434 -13.49 21.55 6.00
CA LYS A 434 -13.42 21.01 7.36
C LYS A 434 -14.71 20.24 7.72
N ALA A 435 -15.86 20.79 7.39
CA ALA A 435 -17.16 20.17 7.64
C ALA A 435 -17.35 18.89 6.80
N VAL A 436 -16.97 18.92 5.51
CA VAL A 436 -17.04 17.75 4.63
C VAL A 436 -16.16 16.61 5.15
N PHE A 437 -14.91 16.87 5.50
CA PHE A 437 -14.01 15.84 6.00
C PHE A 437 -14.43 15.31 7.37
N ALA A 438 -14.98 16.16 8.24
CA ALA A 438 -15.53 15.72 9.53
C ALA A 438 -16.75 14.80 9.35
N GLY A 439 -17.67 15.15 8.45
CA GLY A 439 -18.80 14.31 8.08
C GLY A 439 -18.37 12.98 7.45
N MET A 440 -17.46 13.04 6.50
CA MET A 440 -16.90 11.90 5.81
C MET A 440 -16.24 10.90 6.78
N LYS A 441 -15.51 11.38 7.80
CA LYS A 441 -14.84 10.55 8.80
C LYS A 441 -15.78 9.58 9.50
N LYS A 442 -17.05 9.94 9.69
CA LYS A 442 -18.07 9.09 10.33
C LYS A 442 -18.42 7.83 9.51
N HIS A 443 -18.12 7.85 8.22
CA HIS A 443 -18.42 6.76 7.29
C HIS A 443 -17.23 5.86 7.02
N LEU A 444 -16.02 6.24 7.46
CA LEU A 444 -14.79 5.52 7.21
C LEU A 444 -14.57 4.43 8.25
N LYS A 445 -14.20 3.25 7.78
CA LYS A 445 -13.62 2.21 8.63
C LYS A 445 -12.26 2.65 9.17
N GLY A 446 -11.88 2.09 10.30
CA GLY A 446 -10.48 2.17 10.72
C GLY A 446 -9.56 1.57 9.64
N GLY A 447 -8.46 2.24 9.35
CA GLY A 447 -7.54 1.84 8.26
C GLY A 447 -7.92 2.35 6.87
N ALA A 448 -9.08 2.99 6.69
CA ALA A 448 -9.53 3.50 5.40
C ALA A 448 -8.56 4.53 4.79
N ILE A 449 -8.44 4.51 3.47
CA ILE A 449 -7.62 5.42 2.68
C ILE A 449 -8.45 6.62 2.22
N VAL A 450 -7.86 7.82 2.27
CA VAL A 450 -8.44 9.04 1.70
C VAL A 450 -7.45 9.66 0.73
N ALA A 451 -7.72 9.53 -0.56
CA ALA A 451 -6.91 10.08 -1.65
C ALA A 451 -7.57 11.36 -2.20
N VAL A 452 -6.91 12.50 -2.00
CA VAL A 452 -7.40 13.84 -2.36
C VAL A 452 -6.49 14.48 -3.39
N ASP A 453 -6.99 14.68 -4.61
CA ASP A 453 -6.32 15.47 -5.65
C ASP A 453 -6.64 16.95 -5.47
N ILE A 454 -5.62 17.77 -5.22
CA ILE A 454 -5.79 19.20 -4.95
C ILE A 454 -4.67 20.03 -5.55
N GLY A 455 -5.00 21.26 -5.95
CA GLY A 455 -4.04 22.22 -6.51
C GLY A 455 -3.94 23.49 -5.66
N ASP A 456 -2.74 24.07 -5.65
CA ASP A 456 -2.45 25.35 -5.05
C ASP A 456 -3.09 26.53 -5.77
N SER A 457 -3.27 27.61 -5.05
CA SER A 457 -3.80 28.86 -5.59
C SER A 457 -2.94 30.08 -5.22
N GLN A 458 -3.14 31.17 -5.96
CA GLN A 458 -2.47 32.45 -5.69
C GLN A 458 -3.45 33.61 -5.89
N TYR A 459 -3.48 34.53 -4.93
CA TYR A 459 -4.24 35.77 -4.99
C TYR A 459 -3.37 36.94 -4.55
N SER A 460 -3.31 38.01 -5.36
CA SER A 460 -2.53 39.21 -5.06
C SER A 460 -1.08 38.93 -4.65
N ASN A 461 -0.40 38.01 -5.35
CA ASN A 461 0.93 37.50 -5.04
C ASN A 461 1.08 36.72 -3.72
N ILE A 462 -0.02 36.48 -3.00
CA ILE A 462 -0.03 35.62 -1.81
C ILE A 462 -0.30 34.19 -2.28
N HIS A 463 0.62 33.29 -1.93
CA HIS A 463 0.47 31.86 -2.17
C HIS A 463 -0.45 31.23 -1.14
N VAL A 464 -1.52 30.61 -1.58
CA VAL A 464 -2.40 29.80 -0.75
C VAL A 464 -2.04 28.34 -1.00
N ALA A 465 -1.17 27.81 -0.14
CA ALA A 465 -0.72 26.41 -0.20
C ALA A 465 -1.85 25.48 0.28
N THR A 466 -2.83 25.28 -0.58
CA THR A 466 -4.07 24.55 -0.27
C THR A 466 -3.78 23.13 0.20
N ASP A 467 -2.79 22.46 -0.38
CA ASP A 467 -2.31 21.14 0.01
C ASP A 467 -1.86 21.09 1.48
N ARG A 468 -1.01 22.01 1.90
CA ARG A 468 -0.49 22.07 3.27
C ARG A 468 -1.57 22.41 4.29
N LEU A 469 -2.45 23.36 3.95
CA LEU A 469 -3.54 23.78 4.83
C LEU A 469 -4.56 22.64 5.03
N LEU A 470 -4.92 21.93 3.96
CA LEU A 470 -5.79 20.75 4.07
C LEU A 470 -5.10 19.61 4.84
N THR A 471 -3.79 19.41 4.63
CA THR A 471 -3.03 18.40 5.39
C THR A 471 -3.08 18.69 6.89
N GLY A 472 -2.78 19.92 7.32
CA GLY A 472 -2.86 20.30 8.74
C GLY A 472 -4.27 20.12 9.32
N MET A 473 -5.30 20.52 8.57
CA MET A 473 -6.69 20.37 8.97
C MET A 473 -7.08 18.88 9.14
N LEU A 474 -6.72 18.00 8.19
CA LEU A 474 -7.02 16.59 8.28
C LEU A 474 -6.25 15.90 9.41
N GLN A 475 -4.99 16.28 9.63
CA GLN A 475 -4.21 15.79 10.76
C GLN A 475 -4.84 16.18 12.11
N THR A 476 -5.36 17.40 12.27
CA THR A 476 -6.10 17.80 13.48
C THR A 476 -7.39 17.00 13.68
N GLN A 477 -7.97 16.47 12.61
CA GLN A 477 -9.11 15.55 12.68
C GLN A 477 -8.70 14.09 12.91
N GLY A 478 -7.40 13.82 13.07
CA GLY A 478 -6.85 12.50 13.38
C GLY A 478 -6.55 11.63 12.17
N PHE A 479 -6.45 12.19 10.96
CA PHE A 479 -5.92 11.47 9.79
C PHE A 479 -4.39 11.51 9.80
N ILE A 480 -3.75 10.48 9.28
CA ILE A 480 -2.30 10.39 9.10
C ILE A 480 -2.00 10.57 7.62
N LEU A 481 -1.19 11.58 7.27
CA LEU A 481 -0.67 11.72 5.90
C LEU A 481 0.37 10.61 5.67
N GLU A 482 0.10 9.72 4.72
CA GLU A 482 1.01 8.65 4.34
C GLU A 482 1.90 9.03 3.16
N ARG A 483 1.33 9.73 2.18
CA ARG A 483 2.04 10.13 0.96
C ARG A 483 1.56 11.47 0.44
N GLU A 484 2.49 12.23 -0.14
CA GLU A 484 2.23 13.41 -0.95
C GLU A 484 2.89 13.19 -2.31
N ILE A 485 2.09 13.03 -3.36
CA ILE A 485 2.56 12.71 -4.71
C ILE A 485 2.34 13.93 -5.60
N THR A 486 3.39 14.50 -6.16
CA THR A 486 3.28 15.62 -7.09
C THR A 486 2.76 15.12 -8.44
N LEU A 487 1.54 15.53 -8.80
CA LEU A 487 0.91 15.18 -10.07
C LEU A 487 1.31 16.13 -11.20
N ARG A 488 1.40 17.43 -10.89
CA ARG A 488 1.68 18.46 -11.90
C ARG A 488 2.31 19.70 -11.29
N LYS A 489 3.25 20.32 -12.03
CA LYS A 489 3.81 21.63 -11.72
C LYS A 489 3.41 22.63 -12.79
N ARG A 490 3.05 23.85 -12.42
CA ARG A 490 2.70 24.94 -13.31
C ARG A 490 3.29 26.25 -12.76
N MET A 491 3.52 27.22 -13.63
CA MET A 491 3.92 28.55 -13.20
C MET A 491 2.69 29.46 -13.16
N SER A 492 2.54 30.25 -12.10
CA SER A 492 1.54 31.32 -12.03
C SER A 492 1.90 32.47 -12.99
N ARG A 493 0.97 33.39 -13.23
CA ARG A 493 1.27 34.58 -14.04
C ARG A 493 2.36 35.47 -13.46
N SER A 494 2.57 35.44 -12.16
CA SER A 494 3.62 36.18 -11.45
C SER A 494 4.94 35.42 -11.34
N GLY A 495 5.07 34.20 -11.95
CA GLY A 495 6.29 33.40 -11.88
C GLY A 495 6.40 32.50 -10.63
N LEU A 496 5.38 32.43 -9.77
CA LEU A 496 5.39 31.53 -8.62
C LEU A 496 5.09 30.11 -9.09
N PRO A 497 5.89 29.08 -8.70
CA PRO A 497 5.58 27.70 -8.99
C PRO A 497 4.35 27.25 -8.16
N LEU A 498 3.32 26.77 -8.84
CA LEU A 498 2.14 26.14 -8.26
C LEU A 498 2.16 24.66 -8.55
N ARG A 499 1.67 23.85 -7.65
CA ARG A 499 1.63 22.40 -7.78
C ARG A 499 0.22 21.83 -7.62
N GLN A 500 -0.03 20.72 -8.27
CA GLN A 500 -1.16 19.84 -8.04
C GLN A 500 -0.61 18.56 -7.44
N VAL A 501 -1.19 18.09 -6.35
CA VAL A 501 -0.71 16.94 -5.60
C VAL A 501 -1.85 15.98 -5.30
N LEU A 502 -1.52 14.69 -5.21
CA LEU A 502 -2.38 13.69 -4.59
C LEU A 502 -1.93 13.52 -3.15
N LEU A 503 -2.77 13.91 -2.21
CA LEU A 503 -2.59 13.68 -0.79
C LEU A 503 -3.25 12.36 -0.41
N VAL A 504 -2.47 11.45 0.16
CA VAL A 504 -2.97 10.14 0.60
C VAL A 504 -2.93 10.10 2.12
N PHE A 505 -4.10 10.03 2.72
CA PHE A 505 -4.26 9.90 4.16
C PHE A 505 -4.79 8.52 4.52
N ARG A 506 -4.50 8.11 5.75
CA ARG A 506 -5.14 6.96 6.40
C ARG A 506 -5.86 7.41 7.66
N LEU A 507 -7.07 6.90 7.86
CA LEU A 507 -7.74 7.01 9.15
C LEU A 507 -7.18 5.95 10.08
N PRO A 508 -6.54 6.30 11.22
CA PRO A 508 -6.09 5.30 12.17
C PRO A 508 -7.23 4.40 12.62
N VAL A 509 -6.92 3.14 12.86
CA VAL A 509 -7.85 2.24 13.53
C VAL A 509 -7.89 2.65 15.00
N THR A 510 -8.79 3.56 15.34
CA THR A 510 -9.04 3.91 16.74
C THR A 510 -10.17 3.04 17.26
N LEU A 511 -9.87 2.13 18.16
CA LEU A 511 -10.89 1.64 19.10
C LEU A 511 -11.34 2.87 19.91
N ARG A 512 -12.48 3.45 19.55
CA ARG A 512 -13.12 4.41 20.46
C ARG A 512 -13.54 3.62 21.70
N PRO A 513 -13.11 4.00 22.89
CA PRO A 513 -13.77 3.60 24.11
C PRO A 513 -15.06 4.44 24.25
N THR A 514 -16.09 4.13 23.47
CA THR A 514 -17.47 4.46 23.87
C THR A 514 -17.94 3.32 24.76
N VAL A 515 -17.27 3.15 25.88
CA VAL A 515 -17.72 2.22 26.91
C VAL A 515 -18.55 3.04 27.87
N SER A 516 -19.87 2.92 27.77
CA SER A 516 -20.74 3.23 28.91
C SER A 516 -20.34 2.29 30.06
N GLU A 517 -20.46 2.71 31.30
CA GLU A 517 -20.09 1.91 32.50
C GLU A 517 -20.67 0.48 32.49
N LYS A 518 -21.70 0.19 31.72
CA LYS A 518 -22.29 -1.16 31.52
C LYS A 518 -21.48 -2.06 30.57
N GLN A 519 -20.49 -1.56 29.81
CA GLN A 519 -19.65 -2.32 28.86
C GLN A 519 -18.25 -2.61 29.39
N LEU A 520 -17.90 -2.19 30.58
CA LEU A 520 -16.62 -2.51 31.24
C LEU A 520 -16.39 -4.03 31.42
N SER A 521 -17.41 -4.84 31.33
CA SER A 521 -17.29 -6.32 31.37
C SER A 521 -16.77 -6.95 30.07
N LEU A 522 -16.57 -6.19 28.99
CA LEU A 522 -16.10 -6.67 27.67
C LEU A 522 -14.67 -6.25 27.33
N VAL A 523 -13.99 -5.47 28.19
CA VAL A 523 -12.58 -5.13 27.96
C VAL A 523 -11.72 -6.34 28.27
N PRO A 524 -10.86 -6.81 27.33
CA PRO A 524 -9.95 -7.92 27.60
C PRO A 524 -9.08 -7.65 28.85
N SER A 525 -8.92 -8.63 29.71
CA SER A 525 -8.19 -8.52 30.98
C SER A 525 -6.75 -7.99 30.85
N TRP A 526 -6.11 -8.22 29.69
CA TRP A 526 -4.77 -7.75 29.41
C TRP A 526 -4.67 -6.23 29.20
N TYR A 527 -5.77 -5.54 28.87
CA TYR A 527 -5.74 -4.10 28.54
C TYR A 527 -5.33 -3.24 29.76
N THR A 528 -5.89 -3.54 30.94
CA THR A 528 -5.53 -2.86 32.20
C THR A 528 -4.09 -3.20 32.62
N GLY A 529 -3.66 -4.44 32.47
CA GLY A 529 -2.27 -4.88 32.68
C GLY A 529 -1.28 -4.14 31.79
N TRP A 530 -1.65 -3.91 30.52
CA TRP A 530 -0.83 -3.14 29.57
C TRP A 530 -0.70 -1.66 29.97
N ALA A 531 -1.77 -1.03 30.44
CA ALA A 531 -1.72 0.34 30.95
C ALA A 531 -0.72 0.45 32.12
N SER A 532 -0.82 -0.43 33.12
CA SER A 532 0.13 -0.47 34.25
C SER A 532 1.57 -0.76 33.80
N PHE A 533 1.75 -1.68 32.83
CA PHE A 533 3.09 -1.99 32.29
C PHE A 533 3.77 -0.73 31.72
N LYS A 534 3.03 0.11 30.97
CA LYS A 534 3.57 1.34 30.35
C LYS A 534 3.96 2.40 31.40
N GLU A 535 3.19 2.52 32.47
CA GLU A 535 3.44 3.48 33.52
C GLU A 535 4.63 3.06 34.42
N GLU A 536 4.71 1.77 34.73
CA GLU A 536 5.68 1.25 35.70
C GLU A 536 6.99 0.79 35.07
N LEU A 537 7.01 0.32 33.80
CA LEU A 537 8.16 -0.33 33.18
C LEU A 537 8.85 -1.34 34.13
N PRO A 538 8.15 -2.37 34.61
CA PRO A 538 8.59 -3.19 35.73
C PRO A 538 9.88 -3.94 35.45
N HIS A 539 10.19 -4.26 34.21
CA HIS A 539 11.41 -4.92 33.76
C HIS A 539 12.68 -4.06 33.93
N GLN A 540 12.51 -2.75 34.20
CA GLN A 540 13.59 -1.81 34.47
C GLN A 540 13.80 -1.52 35.95
N GLN A 541 13.01 -2.11 36.86
CA GLN A 541 12.99 -1.80 38.25
C GLN A 541 13.56 -2.94 39.12
N GLY A 542 14.19 -2.58 40.25
CA GLY A 542 14.66 -3.49 41.28
C GLY A 542 15.50 -4.67 40.74
N ASP A 543 15.17 -5.87 41.16
CA ASP A 543 15.88 -7.10 40.74
C ASP A 543 15.65 -7.40 39.26
N PHE A 544 14.51 -7.00 38.69
CA PHE A 544 14.20 -7.19 37.27
C PHE A 544 15.12 -6.36 36.35
N ALA A 545 15.72 -5.28 36.86
CA ALA A 545 16.70 -4.51 36.12
C ALA A 545 18.00 -5.28 35.86
N LYS A 546 18.35 -6.26 36.72
CA LYS A 546 19.61 -7.00 36.65
C LYS A 546 19.75 -7.77 35.35
N ARG A 547 20.95 -7.72 34.74
CA ARG A 547 21.24 -8.40 33.44
C ARG A 547 21.08 -9.92 33.52
N ASN A 548 21.38 -10.53 34.64
CA ASN A 548 21.35 -11.96 34.88
C ASN A 548 20.09 -12.44 35.62
N TRP A 549 19.04 -11.62 35.65
CA TRP A 549 17.75 -12.05 36.19
C TRP A 549 17.15 -13.17 35.37
N GLY A 550 16.40 -14.05 36.04
CA GLY A 550 15.64 -15.14 35.45
C GLY A 550 16.25 -16.50 35.65
N HIS A 551 15.62 -17.49 35.07
CA HIS A 551 16.00 -18.90 35.20
C HIS A 551 17.41 -19.18 34.61
N PRO A 552 18.29 -19.99 35.22
CA PRO A 552 19.66 -20.22 34.73
C PRO A 552 19.76 -20.73 33.30
N LEU A 553 18.76 -21.46 32.81
CA LEU A 553 18.69 -21.94 31.40
C LEU A 553 18.57 -20.83 30.36
N HIS A 554 18.28 -19.57 30.72
CA HIS A 554 18.46 -18.46 29.79
C HIS A 554 19.93 -18.32 29.35
N SER A 555 20.86 -18.83 30.13
CA SER A 555 22.30 -18.88 29.81
C SER A 555 22.75 -20.20 29.17
N LEU A 556 21.82 -21.05 28.71
CA LEU A 556 22.13 -22.32 28.06
C LEU A 556 23.10 -22.15 26.88
N CYS A 557 22.78 -21.18 25.99
CA CYS A 557 23.67 -20.82 24.91
C CYS A 557 23.76 -19.30 24.74
N SER A 558 24.97 -18.81 24.42
CA SER A 558 25.16 -17.41 24.02
C SER A 558 24.65 -17.21 22.62
N TYR A 559 23.80 -16.18 22.39
CA TYR A 559 23.14 -15.96 21.10
C TYR A 559 22.89 -14.46 20.89
N GLN A 560 23.07 -13.97 19.65
CA GLN A 560 22.83 -12.57 19.29
C GLN A 560 21.33 -12.26 19.26
N GLY A 561 20.93 -11.05 19.70
CA GLY A 561 19.55 -10.57 19.60
C GLY A 561 18.56 -11.19 20.60
N LYS A 562 19.06 -11.72 21.71
CA LYS A 562 18.26 -12.34 22.76
C LYS A 562 17.53 -11.27 23.59
N MET A 563 16.20 -11.39 23.68
CA MET A 563 15.39 -10.54 24.55
C MET A 563 15.77 -10.68 26.03
N LYS A 564 15.62 -9.61 26.81
CA LYS A 564 15.83 -9.64 28.27
C LYS A 564 14.77 -10.53 28.92
N PRO A 565 15.15 -11.53 29.76
CA PRO A 565 14.18 -12.44 30.37
C PRO A 565 13.09 -11.75 31.19
N SER A 566 13.44 -10.70 31.96
CA SER A 566 12.46 -9.96 32.78
C SER A 566 11.44 -9.25 31.93
N LEU A 567 11.81 -8.72 30.76
CA LEU A 567 10.86 -8.16 29.81
C LEU A 567 9.90 -9.22 29.27
N ALA A 568 10.44 -10.36 28.81
CA ALA A 568 9.63 -11.48 28.35
C ALA A 568 8.63 -11.96 29.40
N ALA A 569 9.09 -12.11 30.66
CA ALA A 569 8.25 -12.52 31.78
C ALA A 569 7.07 -11.57 32.00
N HIS A 570 7.31 -10.27 32.00
CA HIS A 570 6.25 -9.27 32.19
C HIS A 570 5.31 -9.18 31.01
N LEU A 571 5.78 -9.31 29.75
CA LEU A 571 4.91 -9.35 28.60
C LEU A 571 3.98 -10.58 28.63
N VAL A 572 4.52 -11.76 28.95
CA VAL A 572 3.69 -12.98 29.12
C VAL A 572 2.65 -12.78 30.21
N LYS A 573 3.05 -12.29 31.40
CA LYS A 573 2.14 -12.04 32.53
C LYS A 573 1.04 -11.05 32.17
N THR A 574 1.34 -10.05 31.32
CA THR A 574 0.39 -9.00 30.92
C THR A 574 -0.62 -9.52 29.91
N PHE A 575 -0.18 -10.26 28.88
CA PHE A 575 -1.00 -10.56 27.71
C PHE A 575 -1.55 -11.99 27.64
N VAL A 576 -1.00 -12.94 28.43
CA VAL A 576 -1.44 -14.33 28.37
C VAL A 576 -2.16 -14.71 29.66
N PRO A 577 -3.41 -15.23 29.57
CA PRO A 577 -4.10 -15.69 30.76
C PRO A 577 -3.43 -16.94 31.35
N ALA A 578 -3.61 -17.17 32.64
CA ALA A 578 -3.10 -18.36 33.32
C ALA A 578 -3.60 -19.64 32.63
N GLY A 579 -2.68 -20.57 32.34
CA GLY A 579 -2.99 -21.79 31.59
C GLY A 579 -3.34 -21.58 30.12
N GLY A 580 -3.11 -20.39 29.59
CA GLY A 580 -3.36 -20.04 28.18
C GLY A 580 -2.35 -20.68 27.21
N VAL A 581 -2.55 -20.40 25.92
CA VAL A 581 -1.74 -20.89 24.82
C VAL A 581 -1.13 -19.71 24.07
N MET A 582 0.17 -19.71 23.85
CA MET A 582 0.84 -18.64 23.09
C MET A 582 1.79 -19.16 22.01
N LEU A 583 2.11 -18.29 21.06
CA LEU A 583 3.10 -18.53 20.01
C LEU A 583 4.13 -17.38 19.99
N ASP A 584 5.40 -17.74 19.79
CA ASP A 584 6.46 -16.82 19.33
C ASP A 584 6.96 -17.28 17.96
N PRO A 585 6.56 -16.61 16.84
CA PRO A 585 6.97 -17.01 15.49
C PRO A 585 8.41 -16.60 15.12
N PHE A 586 9.14 -15.88 15.99
CA PHE A 586 10.55 -15.52 15.84
C PHE A 586 11.30 -15.79 17.15
N ALA A 587 11.21 -17.02 17.63
CA ALA A 587 11.58 -17.36 18.99
C ALA A 587 13.08 -17.25 19.31
N GLY A 588 13.95 -17.24 18.30
CA GLY A 588 15.38 -17.28 18.51
C GLY A 588 15.76 -18.41 19.46
N VAL A 589 16.44 -18.09 20.56
CA VAL A 589 16.76 -19.08 21.60
C VAL A 589 15.64 -19.27 22.64
N GLY A 590 14.40 -18.94 22.28
CA GLY A 590 13.22 -19.26 23.06
C GLY A 590 13.08 -18.49 24.38
N THR A 591 13.42 -17.21 24.44
CA THR A 591 13.31 -16.46 25.71
C THR A 591 11.85 -16.25 26.10
N ILE A 592 11.00 -15.80 25.18
CA ILE A 592 9.57 -15.56 25.44
C ILE A 592 8.83 -16.87 25.71
N PRO A 593 8.91 -17.90 24.84
CA PRO A 593 8.19 -19.14 25.09
C PRO A 593 8.68 -19.89 26.33
N PHE A 594 9.94 -19.71 26.74
CA PHE A 594 10.45 -20.31 27.98
C PHE A 594 9.92 -19.58 29.23
N GLU A 595 9.83 -18.25 29.22
CA GLU A 595 9.16 -17.51 30.28
C GLU A 595 7.68 -17.85 30.39
N ALA A 596 7.02 -18.11 29.25
CA ALA A 596 5.65 -18.61 29.22
C ALA A 596 5.55 -20.00 29.87
N ALA A 597 6.44 -20.93 29.52
CA ALA A 597 6.51 -22.26 30.11
C ALA A 597 6.74 -22.21 31.62
N LEU A 598 7.63 -21.32 32.12
CA LEU A 598 7.90 -21.10 33.54
C LEU A 598 6.69 -20.58 34.33
N GLN A 599 5.75 -19.88 33.64
CA GLN A 599 4.49 -19.33 34.18
C GLN A 599 3.29 -20.27 33.98
N GLY A 600 3.48 -21.51 33.53
CA GLY A 600 2.39 -22.49 33.33
C GLY A 600 1.58 -22.25 32.04
N VAL A 601 2.11 -21.53 31.09
CA VAL A 601 1.49 -21.25 29.79
C VAL A 601 2.01 -22.24 28.75
N GLN A 602 1.11 -22.85 27.98
CA GLN A 602 1.47 -23.69 26.85
C GLN A 602 2.05 -22.84 25.73
N SER A 603 3.29 -23.13 25.32
CA SER A 603 4.01 -22.28 24.37
C SER A 603 4.43 -23.02 23.09
N TRP A 604 4.26 -22.33 21.95
CA TRP A 604 4.79 -22.69 20.65
C TRP A 604 5.91 -21.72 20.29
N ALA A 605 6.96 -22.23 19.67
CA ALA A 605 8.12 -21.46 19.25
C ALA A 605 8.50 -21.84 17.82
N PHE A 606 8.52 -20.88 16.89
CA PHE A 606 9.02 -21.09 15.54
C PHE A 606 10.37 -20.40 15.35
N ASP A 607 11.25 -21.04 14.62
CA ASP A 607 12.46 -20.41 14.09
C ASP A 607 12.94 -21.15 12.84
N ILE A 608 13.51 -20.39 11.89
CA ILE A 608 14.13 -20.92 10.67
C ILE A 608 15.60 -21.33 10.89
N SER A 609 16.21 -20.95 12.03
CA SER A 609 17.56 -21.30 12.39
C SER A 609 17.59 -22.66 13.10
N PRO A 610 18.31 -23.66 12.57
CA PRO A 610 18.42 -24.96 13.24
C PRO A 610 19.11 -24.87 14.62
N ALA A 611 20.04 -23.94 14.81
CA ALA A 611 20.67 -23.71 16.10
C ALA A 611 19.66 -23.16 17.13
N ALA A 612 18.80 -22.23 16.72
CA ALA A 612 17.75 -21.67 17.56
C ALA A 612 16.73 -22.75 17.97
N LEU A 613 16.30 -23.58 17.01
CA LEU A 613 15.38 -24.69 17.24
C LEU A 613 15.84 -25.59 18.40
N TYR A 614 17.04 -26.14 18.33
CA TYR A 614 17.51 -27.10 19.36
C TYR A 614 17.76 -26.44 20.70
N ILE A 615 18.23 -25.21 20.75
CA ILE A 615 18.39 -24.46 22.00
C ILE A 615 17.02 -24.23 22.67
N THR A 616 16.01 -23.91 21.89
CA THR A 616 14.65 -23.68 22.37
C THR A 616 13.98 -24.97 22.80
N ALA A 617 14.11 -26.06 22.01
CA ALA A 617 13.58 -27.38 22.35
C ALA A 617 14.15 -27.90 23.67
N ALA A 618 15.44 -27.70 23.90
CA ALA A 618 16.09 -28.06 25.17
C ALA A 618 15.49 -27.33 26.38
N LYS A 619 15.16 -26.09 26.28
CA LYS A 619 14.55 -25.27 27.33
C LYS A 619 13.09 -25.65 27.62
N LEU A 620 12.32 -25.85 26.56
CA LEU A 620 10.88 -26.08 26.64
C LEU A 620 10.49 -27.50 27.01
N GLY A 621 11.39 -28.47 26.79
CA GLY A 621 11.06 -29.88 26.89
C GLY A 621 11.36 -30.56 28.22
N ARG A 622 11.95 -29.89 29.23
CA ARG A 622 12.37 -30.44 30.51
C ARG A 622 13.20 -31.74 30.37
N PRO A 623 14.47 -31.64 29.93
CA PRO A 623 15.32 -32.79 29.62
C PRO A 623 15.49 -33.79 30.74
N ASP A 624 15.44 -35.09 30.47
CA ASP A 624 15.69 -36.17 31.40
C ASP A 624 17.19 -36.44 31.51
N ALA A 625 17.70 -36.53 32.77
CA ALA A 625 19.13 -36.70 33.02
C ALA A 625 19.70 -38.01 32.50
N GLN A 626 18.96 -39.14 32.64
CA GLN A 626 19.43 -40.45 32.17
C GLN A 626 19.47 -40.50 30.65
N ALA A 627 18.53 -39.85 29.99
CA ALA A 627 18.53 -39.74 28.53
C ALA A 627 19.71 -38.87 28.03
N CYS A 628 20.04 -37.80 28.72
CA CYS A 628 21.23 -36.99 28.41
C CYS A 628 22.51 -37.84 28.57
N GLU A 629 22.64 -38.64 29.66
CA GLU A 629 23.77 -39.48 29.88
C GLU A 629 23.94 -40.57 28.80
N ARG A 630 22.81 -41.17 28.32
CA ARG A 630 22.84 -42.09 27.18
C ARG A 630 23.40 -41.43 25.91
N THR A 631 22.98 -40.21 25.62
CA THR A 631 23.47 -39.45 24.47
C THR A 631 24.95 -39.12 24.57
N LEU A 632 25.40 -38.71 25.77
CA LEU A 632 26.81 -38.43 26.04
C LEU A 632 27.68 -39.69 25.90
N ASN A 633 27.21 -40.85 26.35
CA ASN A 633 27.96 -42.12 26.26
C ASN A 633 28.06 -42.60 24.79
N LEU A 634 26.99 -42.53 24.02
CA LEU A 634 27.01 -42.80 22.58
C LEU A 634 28.01 -41.90 21.83
N LEU A 635 27.98 -40.60 22.12
CA LEU A 635 28.92 -39.66 21.53
C LEU A 635 30.37 -39.99 21.92
N SER A 636 30.62 -40.33 23.22
CA SER A 636 31.93 -40.71 23.69
C SER A 636 32.47 -41.94 22.98
N GLU A 637 31.64 -42.98 22.78
CA GLU A 637 32.02 -44.19 22.02
C GLU A 637 32.44 -43.88 20.59
N ILE A 638 31.69 -42.98 19.91
CA ILE A 638 32.01 -42.59 18.53
C ILE A 638 33.35 -41.84 18.47
N LEU A 639 33.60 -40.92 19.39
CA LEU A 639 34.86 -40.18 19.45
C LEU A 639 36.06 -41.08 19.68
N GLN A 640 35.88 -42.26 20.36
CA GLN A 640 36.94 -43.22 20.62
C GLN A 640 37.17 -44.21 19.46
N ARG A 641 36.10 -44.57 18.73
CA ARG A 641 36.15 -45.65 17.73
C ARG A 641 36.34 -45.16 16.30
N GLU A 642 35.84 -43.93 15.99
CA GLU A 642 35.81 -43.43 14.63
C GLU A 642 36.99 -42.48 14.35
N GLN A 643 37.30 -42.33 13.05
CA GLN A 643 38.30 -41.39 12.58
C GLN A 643 37.67 -40.38 11.59
N VAL A 644 38.21 -39.19 11.60
CA VAL A 644 37.82 -38.14 10.63
C VAL A 644 38.44 -38.47 9.29
N THR A 645 37.65 -38.33 8.23
CA THR A 645 38.09 -38.54 6.86
C THR A 645 38.76 -37.31 6.26
N ASP A 646 39.63 -37.48 5.28
CA ASP A 646 40.26 -36.37 4.55
C ASP A 646 39.21 -35.48 3.86
N ALA A 647 38.10 -36.05 3.42
CA ALA A 647 36.99 -35.33 2.81
C ALA A 647 36.32 -34.35 3.80
N GLU A 648 36.12 -34.77 5.06
CA GLU A 648 35.56 -33.90 6.10
C GLU A 648 36.51 -32.75 6.47
N LEU A 649 37.82 -33.04 6.54
CA LEU A 649 38.82 -32.00 6.77
C LEU A 649 38.84 -31.01 5.61
N ALA A 650 38.81 -31.49 4.35
CA ALA A 650 38.77 -30.66 3.20
C ALA A 650 37.50 -29.80 3.12
N ALA A 651 36.34 -30.39 3.40
CA ALA A 651 35.07 -29.65 3.48
C ALA A 651 35.10 -28.55 4.53
N ALA A 652 35.62 -28.82 5.72
CA ALA A 652 35.74 -27.86 6.78
C ALA A 652 36.69 -26.67 6.43
N GLN A 653 37.72 -26.92 5.64
CA GLN A 653 38.62 -25.85 5.13
C GLN A 653 37.92 -24.86 4.21
N THR A 654 36.83 -25.25 3.57
CA THR A 654 36.06 -24.33 2.70
C THR A 654 35.28 -23.29 3.49
N ILE A 655 35.10 -23.45 4.79
CA ILE A 655 34.37 -22.55 5.66
C ILE A 655 35.31 -21.43 6.10
N HIS A 656 35.06 -20.23 5.60
CA HIS A 656 35.88 -19.07 5.84
C HIS A 656 35.02 -17.81 6.06
N PHE A 657 35.12 -17.20 7.24
CA PHE A 657 34.46 -15.95 7.58
C PHE A 657 35.50 -14.90 8.06
N ASN A 658 35.76 -14.83 9.36
CA ASN A 658 36.80 -13.96 9.94
C ASN A 658 38.16 -14.69 10.04
N GLY A 659 38.29 -15.83 9.42
CA GLY A 659 39.43 -16.72 9.33
C GLY A 659 38.98 -18.10 8.89
N PRO A 660 39.89 -18.97 8.43
CA PRO A 660 39.55 -20.37 8.16
C PRO A 660 39.05 -21.08 9.41
N LEU A 661 38.01 -21.89 9.28
CA LEU A 661 37.42 -22.59 10.43
C LEU A 661 38.43 -23.45 11.23
N PRO A 662 39.39 -24.19 10.62
CA PRO A 662 40.38 -24.95 11.37
C PRO A 662 41.27 -24.07 12.29
N ASP A 663 41.49 -22.80 11.94
CA ASP A 663 42.34 -21.92 12.74
C ASP A 663 41.77 -21.57 14.12
N TYR A 664 40.52 -21.85 14.34
CA TYR A 664 39.84 -21.62 15.61
C TYR A 664 40.16 -22.70 16.65
N PHE A 665 40.67 -23.86 16.25
CA PHE A 665 40.81 -25.03 17.11
C PHE A 665 42.21 -25.64 17.06
N GLU A 666 42.62 -26.26 18.15
CA GLU A 666 43.74 -27.20 18.15
C GLU A 666 43.31 -28.47 17.36
N GLN A 667 44.26 -29.14 16.71
CA GLN A 667 44.02 -30.19 15.75
C GLN A 667 43.25 -31.41 16.31
N ALA A 668 43.58 -31.88 17.52
CA ALA A 668 42.89 -33.00 18.12
C ALA A 668 41.48 -32.58 18.57
N THR A 669 41.33 -31.38 19.18
CA THR A 669 40.01 -30.79 19.51
C THR A 669 39.14 -30.69 18.27
N PHE A 670 39.72 -30.23 17.15
CA PHE A 670 38.96 -30.05 15.89
C PHE A 670 38.47 -31.39 15.31
N ARG A 671 39.28 -32.45 15.43
CA ARG A 671 38.85 -33.80 15.03
C ARG A 671 37.67 -34.30 15.87
N GLU A 672 37.72 -34.11 17.21
CA GLU A 672 36.57 -34.42 18.07
C GLU A 672 35.30 -33.66 17.66
N ILE A 673 35.42 -32.37 17.31
CA ILE A 673 34.30 -31.55 16.86
C ILE A 673 33.73 -32.08 15.54
N LEU A 674 34.57 -32.50 14.57
CA LEU A 674 34.13 -33.07 13.30
C LEU A 674 33.38 -34.41 13.51
N LEU A 675 33.83 -35.27 14.37
CA LEU A 675 33.16 -36.54 14.73
C LEU A 675 31.80 -36.24 15.38
N ALA A 676 31.77 -35.31 16.33
CA ALA A 676 30.51 -34.89 16.98
C ALA A 676 29.54 -34.26 15.96
N ARG A 677 30.04 -33.47 15.00
CA ARG A 677 29.23 -32.92 13.93
C ARG A 677 28.62 -34.03 13.03
N ARG A 678 29.42 -35.05 12.67
CA ARG A 678 28.97 -36.22 11.92
C ARG A 678 27.85 -36.92 12.70
N TYR A 679 28.07 -37.26 13.96
CA TYR A 679 27.06 -37.88 14.80
C TYR A 679 25.74 -37.15 14.79
N PHE A 680 25.71 -35.85 15.04
CA PHE A 680 24.48 -35.06 15.08
C PHE A 680 23.89 -34.76 13.70
N ARG A 681 24.66 -34.82 12.62
CA ARG A 681 24.12 -34.77 11.27
C ARG A 681 23.33 -36.06 10.91
N ASP A 682 23.87 -37.21 11.33
CA ASP A 682 23.26 -38.51 11.05
C ASP A 682 22.16 -38.86 12.07
N HIS A 683 22.18 -38.23 13.25
CA HIS A 683 21.23 -38.43 14.35
C HIS A 683 20.78 -37.06 14.87
N LEU A 684 19.87 -36.43 14.12
CA LEU A 684 19.31 -35.12 14.51
C LEU A 684 18.54 -35.25 15.82
N PRO A 685 18.69 -34.30 16.76
CA PRO A 685 17.98 -34.33 18.04
C PRO A 685 16.47 -34.37 17.87
N THR A 686 15.80 -35.34 18.44
CA THR A 686 14.35 -35.55 18.41
C THR A 686 13.70 -35.40 19.79
N THR A 687 14.51 -35.51 20.84
CA THR A 687 14.08 -35.41 22.22
C THR A 687 14.67 -34.18 22.93
N PRO A 688 14.04 -33.70 24.01
CA PRO A 688 14.60 -32.60 24.82
C PRO A 688 16.00 -32.90 25.37
N ALA A 689 16.29 -34.14 25.69
CA ALA A 689 17.59 -34.57 26.22
C ALA A 689 18.71 -34.47 25.16
N GLU A 690 18.47 -34.99 23.97
CA GLU A 690 19.37 -34.85 22.83
C GLU A 690 19.56 -33.38 22.45
N SER A 691 18.46 -32.60 22.47
CA SER A 691 18.51 -31.16 22.22
C SER A 691 19.34 -30.41 23.27
N LEU A 692 19.31 -30.83 24.55
CA LEU A 692 20.14 -30.24 25.60
C LEU A 692 21.63 -30.51 25.34
N VAL A 693 21.99 -31.77 25.04
CA VAL A 693 23.39 -32.14 24.76
C VAL A 693 23.88 -31.35 23.54
N PHE A 694 23.09 -31.30 22.50
CA PHE A 694 23.42 -30.52 21.30
C PHE A 694 23.56 -29.02 21.57
N ALA A 695 22.61 -28.40 22.29
CA ALA A 695 22.66 -26.98 22.67
C ALA A 695 23.85 -26.66 23.57
N ALA A 696 24.22 -27.59 24.48
CA ALA A 696 25.41 -27.46 25.32
C ALA A 696 26.69 -27.46 24.47
N LEU A 697 26.73 -28.31 23.42
CA LEU A 697 27.87 -28.36 22.49
C LEU A 697 27.94 -27.04 21.69
N LEU A 698 26.82 -26.55 21.13
CA LEU A 698 26.77 -25.26 20.48
C LEU A 698 27.24 -24.10 21.36
N HIS A 699 27.03 -24.19 22.70
CA HIS A 699 27.51 -23.19 23.64
C HIS A 699 29.01 -23.21 23.81
N ILE A 700 29.59 -24.40 23.97
CA ILE A 700 31.03 -24.54 24.23
C ILE A 700 31.88 -24.45 22.96
N LEU A 701 31.30 -24.47 21.80
CA LEU A 701 31.98 -24.51 20.50
C LEU A 701 32.99 -23.36 20.36
N HIS A 702 32.59 -22.15 20.74
CA HIS A 702 33.49 -21.00 20.69
C HIS A 702 33.22 -19.98 21.82
N GLY A 703 34.20 -19.16 22.12
CA GLY A 703 34.06 -18.09 23.11
C GLY A 703 35.39 -17.54 23.64
N ASN A 704 35.30 -16.70 24.67
CA ASN A 704 36.44 -16.13 25.37
C ASN A 704 36.63 -16.69 26.77
N ARG A 705 35.95 -17.77 27.11
CA ARG A 705 35.96 -18.39 28.44
C ARG A 705 36.71 -19.72 28.42
N PRO A 706 37.25 -20.20 29.58
CA PRO A 706 37.99 -21.46 29.64
C PRO A 706 37.21 -22.69 29.16
N TYR A 707 35.88 -22.67 29.22
CA TYR A 707 35.04 -23.77 28.78
C TYR A 707 34.95 -23.90 27.24
N ALA A 708 35.31 -22.85 26.47
CA ALA A 708 35.23 -22.89 25.02
C ALA A 708 36.25 -23.86 24.42
N LEU A 709 35.81 -24.58 23.38
CA LEU A 709 36.68 -25.46 22.61
C LEU A 709 37.60 -24.69 21.67
N SER A 710 37.15 -23.53 21.20
CA SER A 710 37.96 -22.66 20.32
C SER A 710 39.08 -21.97 21.11
N ARG A 711 40.09 -21.51 20.38
CA ARG A 711 40.96 -20.42 20.83
C ARG A 711 40.10 -19.20 21.21
N ARG A 712 40.68 -18.21 21.86
CA ARG A 712 39.92 -17.02 22.31
C ARG A 712 39.26 -16.33 21.13
N SER A 713 37.96 -16.21 21.20
CA SER A 713 37.13 -15.50 20.22
C SER A 713 36.02 -14.77 20.96
N HIS A 714 35.31 -13.84 20.27
CA HIS A 714 34.18 -13.13 20.90
C HIS A 714 33.07 -14.12 21.28
N PRO A 715 32.43 -13.97 22.45
CA PRO A 715 31.52 -15.01 23.00
C PRO A 715 30.22 -15.17 22.21
N ILE A 716 29.84 -14.17 21.37
CA ILE A 716 28.61 -14.20 20.59
C ILE A 716 28.96 -14.44 19.10
N THR A 717 29.66 -13.52 18.48
CA THR A 717 30.10 -13.62 17.07
C THR A 717 31.54 -14.13 17.02
N PRO A 718 31.85 -15.26 16.36
CA PRO A 718 33.22 -15.74 16.23
C PRO A 718 34.05 -14.81 15.33
N PHE A 719 34.76 -13.85 15.92
CA PHE A 719 35.81 -13.07 15.25
C PHE A 719 37.10 -13.87 15.15
N ALA A 720 38.07 -13.36 14.41
CA ALA A 720 39.39 -14.00 14.26
C ALA A 720 39.97 -14.44 15.59
N PRO A 721 40.36 -15.71 15.72
CA PRO A 721 40.80 -16.29 16.99
C PRO A 721 42.20 -15.79 17.40
N THR A 722 42.40 -15.65 18.68
CA THR A 722 43.68 -15.26 19.28
C THR A 722 44.16 -16.24 20.33
N GLY A 723 45.45 -16.21 20.70
CA GLY A 723 46.04 -17.12 21.69
C GLY A 723 46.62 -18.36 21.02
N GLU A 724 47.25 -19.21 21.86
CA GLU A 724 47.93 -20.45 21.45
C GLU A 724 46.91 -21.57 21.12
N PHE A 725 47.36 -22.56 20.35
CA PHE A 725 46.67 -23.80 20.12
C PHE A 725 46.86 -24.71 21.33
N GLU A 726 45.77 -25.01 22.01
CA GLU A 726 45.75 -25.86 23.23
C GLU A 726 44.71 -26.94 23.03
N TYR A 727 45.07 -28.20 23.28
CA TYR A 727 44.11 -29.31 23.25
C TYR A 727 43.06 -29.12 24.33
N ARG A 728 41.80 -29.14 23.94
CA ARG A 728 40.64 -28.94 24.78
C ARG A 728 39.68 -30.11 24.59
N PRO A 729 39.63 -31.07 25.49
CA PRO A 729 38.83 -32.28 25.33
C PRO A 729 37.35 -31.94 25.31
N LEU A 730 36.64 -32.32 24.23
CA LEU A 730 35.23 -32.02 23.99
C LEU A 730 34.34 -32.64 25.08
N MET A 731 34.51 -33.94 25.34
CA MET A 731 33.61 -34.69 26.23
C MET A 731 33.60 -34.16 27.65
N SER A 732 34.78 -33.84 28.22
CA SER A 732 34.85 -33.26 29.57
C SER A 732 34.07 -31.96 29.69
N ARG A 733 34.30 -31.02 28.75
CA ARG A 733 33.62 -29.70 28.73
C ARG A 733 32.12 -29.80 28.43
N LEU A 734 31.75 -30.76 27.59
CA LEU A 734 30.35 -31.01 27.27
C LEU A 734 29.59 -31.56 28.47
N ARG A 735 30.16 -32.56 29.18
CA ARG A 735 29.58 -33.12 30.42
C ARG A 735 29.40 -32.03 31.47
N ASP A 736 30.45 -31.25 31.76
CA ASP A 736 30.39 -30.13 32.70
C ASP A 736 29.27 -29.13 32.38
N LYS A 737 29.02 -28.87 31.09
CA LYS A 737 27.95 -27.95 30.66
C LYS A 737 26.56 -28.60 30.78
N VAL A 738 26.42 -29.87 30.42
CA VAL A 738 25.17 -30.62 30.55
C VAL A 738 24.78 -30.75 32.02
N ASP A 739 25.70 -31.17 32.87
CA ASP A 739 25.45 -31.34 34.31
C ASP A 739 25.00 -30.04 34.98
N ARG A 740 25.68 -28.93 34.69
CA ARG A 740 25.26 -27.59 35.17
C ARG A 740 23.89 -27.20 34.67
N SER A 741 23.52 -27.64 33.47
CA SER A 741 22.19 -27.32 32.89
C SER A 741 21.09 -28.22 33.47
N LEU A 742 21.42 -29.44 33.91
CA LEU A 742 20.50 -30.36 34.56
C LEU A 742 20.31 -30.08 36.06
N SER A 743 21.31 -29.43 36.72
CA SER A 743 21.25 -29.11 38.16
C SER A 743 20.22 -28.03 38.53
N VAL A 744 19.52 -27.42 37.55
CA VAL A 744 18.54 -26.38 37.76
C VAL A 744 17.17 -26.97 38.11
N THR A 745 16.40 -26.23 38.93
CA THR A 745 15.05 -26.63 39.33
C THR A 745 14.01 -25.85 38.52
N TYR A 746 12.95 -26.53 38.11
CA TYR A 746 11.81 -25.92 37.46
C TYR A 746 10.70 -25.57 38.46
N PRO A 747 9.95 -24.47 38.27
CA PRO A 747 8.76 -24.16 39.05
C PRO A 747 7.74 -25.30 38.94
N ARG A 748 6.84 -25.41 39.94
CA ARG A 748 5.78 -26.45 39.94
C ARG A 748 4.82 -26.29 38.76
N GLU A 749 4.52 -25.06 38.40
CA GLU A 749 3.64 -24.66 37.32
C GLU A 749 4.27 -24.86 35.93
N PHE A 750 5.55 -25.17 35.82
CA PHE A 750 6.22 -25.32 34.55
C PHE A 750 5.47 -26.27 33.60
N THR A 751 5.07 -25.73 32.45
CA THR A 751 4.39 -26.47 31.37
C THR A 751 5.31 -26.61 30.17
N THR A 752 5.50 -27.85 29.68
CA THR A 752 6.32 -28.07 28.48
C THR A 752 5.75 -27.38 27.25
N GLY A 753 6.62 -26.74 26.46
CA GLY A 753 6.27 -26.13 25.17
C GLY A 753 6.84 -26.93 24.00
N GLN A 754 6.58 -26.45 22.78
CA GLN A 754 7.04 -27.06 21.55
C GLN A 754 7.83 -26.09 20.70
N ALA A 755 9.01 -26.50 20.25
CA ALA A 755 9.83 -25.80 19.27
C ALA A 755 9.68 -26.46 17.90
N VAL A 756 9.43 -25.68 16.86
CA VAL A 756 9.20 -26.17 15.51
C VAL A 756 10.13 -25.46 14.54
N PHE A 757 10.81 -26.23 13.69
CA PHE A 757 11.58 -25.67 12.58
C PHE A 757 10.60 -25.15 11.53
N GLN A 758 10.38 -23.84 11.51
CA GLN A 758 9.33 -23.20 10.71
C GLN A 758 9.76 -21.82 10.23
N ASP A 759 9.59 -21.56 8.95
CA ASP A 759 9.57 -20.18 8.43
C ASP A 759 8.23 -19.53 8.79
N ALA A 760 8.26 -18.46 9.57
CA ALA A 760 7.07 -17.74 10.02
C ALA A 760 6.23 -17.20 8.84
N THR A 761 6.83 -17.00 7.67
CA THR A 761 6.13 -16.52 6.46
C THR A 761 5.44 -17.64 5.67
N SER A 762 5.77 -18.91 5.95
CA SER A 762 5.13 -20.09 5.36
C SER A 762 3.88 -20.51 6.12
N TRP A 763 3.11 -21.49 5.60
CA TRP A 763 1.92 -22.00 6.27
C TRP A 763 2.26 -22.61 7.64
N TRP A 764 1.56 -22.15 8.69
CA TRP A 764 1.74 -22.65 10.05
C TRP A 764 1.11 -24.02 10.26
N PRO A 765 1.69 -24.89 11.10
CA PRO A 765 1.11 -26.18 11.42
C PRO A 765 -0.31 -26.08 11.96
N GLN A 766 -1.19 -27.01 11.56
CA GLN A 766 -2.61 -27.00 11.96
C GLN A 766 -2.84 -27.11 13.47
N GLN A 767 -1.89 -27.75 14.17
CA GLN A 767 -1.94 -27.92 15.65
C GLN A 767 -1.77 -26.57 16.39
N VAL A 768 -1.19 -25.57 15.74
CA VAL A 768 -1.04 -24.22 16.29
C VAL A 768 -2.31 -23.45 16.01
N ASP A 769 -3.24 -23.52 16.95
CA ASP A 769 -4.58 -22.92 16.82
C ASP A 769 -5.11 -22.44 18.17
N ARG A 770 -6.16 -21.61 18.16
CA ARG A 770 -6.83 -21.08 19.34
C ARG A 770 -5.89 -20.43 20.34
N LEU A 771 -4.95 -19.62 19.84
CA LEU A 771 -3.97 -18.91 20.64
C LEU A 771 -4.62 -17.77 21.43
N ASP A 772 -4.22 -17.61 22.69
CA ASP A 772 -4.59 -16.45 23.53
C ASP A 772 -3.72 -15.25 23.20
N ALA A 773 -2.44 -15.47 22.90
CA ALA A 773 -1.53 -14.41 22.48
C ALA A 773 -0.46 -14.89 21.50
N ILE A 774 -0.01 -13.94 20.68
CA ILE A 774 1.25 -14.05 19.93
C ILE A 774 2.15 -12.95 20.44
N ILE A 775 3.30 -13.31 21.05
CA ILE A 775 4.27 -12.35 21.57
C ILE A 775 5.62 -12.65 20.95
N THR A 776 6.20 -11.67 20.27
CA THR A 776 7.40 -11.91 19.48
C THR A 776 8.29 -10.69 19.34
N SER A 777 9.56 -10.93 19.04
CA SER A 777 10.54 -9.91 18.69
C SER A 777 11.21 -10.29 17.37
N PRO A 778 10.63 -9.91 16.23
CA PRO A 778 11.22 -10.19 14.93
C PRO A 778 12.56 -9.46 14.77
N PRO A 779 13.38 -9.83 13.78
CA PRO A 779 14.65 -9.15 13.52
C PRO A 779 14.43 -7.64 13.28
N PHE A 780 15.18 -6.80 14.02
CA PHE A 780 15.09 -5.36 13.83
C PHE A 780 15.70 -4.95 12.49
N PHE A 781 15.13 -3.93 11.88
CA PHE A 781 15.67 -3.38 10.65
C PHE A 781 17.09 -2.84 10.86
N ASP A 782 18.02 -3.14 9.97
CA ASP A 782 19.46 -2.80 10.10
C ASP A 782 20.18 -3.48 11.28
N SER A 783 19.63 -4.52 11.90
CA SER A 783 20.33 -5.30 12.90
C SER A 783 21.47 -6.13 12.29
N THR A 784 22.39 -6.60 13.15
CA THR A 784 23.44 -7.53 12.74
C THR A 784 22.83 -8.78 12.11
N ARG A 785 23.28 -9.19 10.93
CA ARG A 785 22.82 -10.38 10.23
C ARG A 785 22.98 -11.62 11.12
N PHE A 786 21.88 -12.26 11.47
CA PHE A 786 21.86 -13.40 12.41
C PHE A 786 22.74 -14.55 11.96
N TYR A 787 22.75 -14.88 10.70
CA TYR A 787 23.57 -15.96 10.16
C TYR A 787 25.08 -15.68 10.27
N LEU A 788 25.50 -14.42 10.11
CA LEU A 788 26.90 -14.04 10.30
C LEU A 788 27.33 -14.08 11.78
N ALA A 789 26.45 -13.70 12.70
CA ALA A 789 26.73 -13.80 14.12
C ALA A 789 26.83 -15.26 14.61
N ASN A 790 26.08 -16.16 13.97
CA ASN A 790 25.98 -17.56 14.37
C ASN A 790 26.60 -18.54 13.38
N TRP A 791 27.45 -18.09 12.45
CA TRP A 791 27.96 -18.89 11.36
C TRP A 791 28.62 -20.22 11.82
N MET A 792 29.38 -20.24 12.90
CA MET A 792 30.03 -21.45 13.41
C MET A 792 29.04 -22.46 13.95
N ARG A 793 27.96 -21.99 14.62
CA ARG A 793 26.86 -22.83 15.10
C ARG A 793 26.06 -23.39 13.94
N LEU A 794 25.76 -22.58 12.91
CA LEU A 794 25.05 -23.02 11.71
C LEU A 794 25.87 -24.05 10.91
N TRP A 795 27.19 -23.83 10.82
CA TRP A 795 28.10 -24.85 10.27
C TRP A 795 27.98 -26.16 11.06
N PHE A 796 28.04 -26.12 12.39
CA PHE A 796 27.91 -27.31 13.21
C PHE A 796 26.55 -28.00 13.05
N CYS A 797 25.49 -27.23 12.81
CA CYS A 797 24.13 -27.70 12.45
C CYS A 797 24.00 -28.24 11.02
N GLY A 798 25.07 -28.42 10.28
CA GLY A 798 25.07 -29.04 8.96
C GLY A 798 25.11 -28.06 7.77
N TRP A 799 25.29 -26.74 7.98
CA TRP A 799 25.50 -25.84 6.86
C TRP A 799 26.89 -26.02 6.25
N GLU A 800 26.96 -26.02 4.92
CA GLU A 800 28.17 -26.02 4.12
C GLU A 800 28.40 -24.64 3.48
N ALA A 801 29.56 -24.45 2.84
CA ALA A 801 29.94 -23.16 2.25
C ALA A 801 28.90 -22.60 1.27
N ALA A 802 28.21 -23.46 0.52
CA ALA A 802 27.14 -23.05 -0.40
C ALA A 802 25.88 -22.56 0.34
N ASP A 803 25.54 -23.20 1.49
CA ASP A 803 24.36 -22.84 2.26
C ASP A 803 24.41 -21.41 2.79
N PHE A 804 25.59 -20.92 3.16
CA PHE A 804 25.79 -19.55 3.63
C PHE A 804 25.53 -18.46 2.54
N ARG A 805 25.42 -18.84 1.28
CA ARG A 805 25.04 -17.97 0.16
C ARG A 805 23.56 -18.03 -0.16
N ILE A 806 22.91 -19.18 0.05
CA ILE A 806 21.55 -19.47 -0.43
C ILE A 806 20.54 -19.33 0.70
N ARG A 807 20.75 -19.99 1.84
CA ARG A 807 19.77 -20.06 2.95
C ARG A 807 19.45 -18.71 3.60
N PRO A 808 20.41 -17.76 3.73
CA PRO A 808 20.07 -16.44 4.28
C PRO A 808 19.01 -15.67 3.51
N LEU A 809 18.85 -15.94 2.20
CA LEU A 809 17.82 -15.28 1.38
C LEU A 809 16.38 -15.59 1.82
N ALA A 810 16.18 -16.66 2.59
CA ALA A 810 14.89 -17.00 3.18
C ALA A 810 14.64 -16.28 4.51
N PHE A 811 15.64 -15.68 5.13
CA PHE A 811 15.52 -15.05 6.44
C PHE A 811 14.80 -13.70 6.32
N VAL A 812 13.91 -13.43 7.26
CA VAL A 812 13.14 -12.18 7.29
C VAL A 812 14.05 -10.94 7.41
N ASP A 813 15.16 -11.02 8.14
CA ASP A 813 16.14 -9.91 8.26
C ASP A 813 16.83 -9.54 6.94
N GLU A 814 16.90 -10.46 5.97
CA GLU A 814 17.34 -10.14 4.60
C GLU A 814 16.19 -9.67 3.71
N ARG A 815 15.02 -10.32 3.80
CA ARG A 815 13.85 -10.03 2.97
C ARG A 815 13.22 -8.68 3.30
N GLN A 816 13.16 -8.27 4.56
CA GLN A 816 12.59 -6.98 4.99
C GLN A 816 13.37 -5.75 4.47
N LYS A 817 14.60 -5.94 3.97
CA LYS A 817 15.38 -4.87 3.34
C LYS A 817 14.78 -4.41 2.01
N THR A 818 14.02 -5.27 1.35
CA THR A 818 13.30 -4.96 0.12
C THR A 818 11.89 -4.44 0.39
N GLY A 819 11.29 -4.76 1.54
CA GLY A 819 9.97 -4.30 1.93
C GLY A 819 9.42 -5.07 3.13
N PHE A 820 8.52 -4.43 3.88
CA PHE A 820 7.88 -5.04 5.04
C PHE A 820 6.70 -5.95 4.68
N GLU A 821 6.32 -6.07 3.42
CA GLU A 821 5.27 -6.97 2.91
C GLU A 821 5.59 -8.45 3.23
N VAL A 822 6.84 -8.77 3.52
CA VAL A 822 7.26 -10.08 4.04
C VAL A 822 6.50 -10.49 5.31
N TYR A 823 5.96 -9.54 6.07
CA TYR A 823 5.17 -9.78 7.29
C TYR A 823 3.67 -10.03 7.01
N GLU A 824 3.19 -9.75 5.80
CA GLU A 824 1.78 -9.92 5.44
C GLU A 824 1.25 -11.36 5.68
N PRO A 825 1.94 -12.43 5.23
CA PRO A 825 1.51 -13.80 5.52
C PRO A 825 1.46 -14.11 7.02
N ILE A 826 2.37 -13.49 7.81
CA ILE A 826 2.43 -13.69 9.25
C ILE A 826 1.20 -13.08 9.93
N PHE A 827 0.84 -11.84 9.60
CA PHE A 827 -0.34 -11.19 10.18
C PHE A 827 -1.63 -11.89 9.81
N ARG A 828 -1.77 -12.33 8.56
CA ARG A 828 -2.92 -13.10 8.11
C ARG A 828 -3.09 -14.38 8.92
N GLN A 829 -2.07 -15.21 9.00
CA GLN A 829 -2.09 -16.47 9.74
C GLN A 829 -2.25 -16.24 11.26
N ALA A 830 -1.61 -15.21 11.81
CA ALA A 830 -1.78 -14.83 13.20
C ALA A 830 -3.27 -14.54 13.51
N ARG A 831 -3.96 -13.78 12.65
CA ARG A 831 -5.39 -13.50 12.85
C ARG A 831 -6.26 -14.75 12.77
N GLU A 832 -5.95 -15.65 11.84
CA GLU A 832 -6.67 -16.92 11.67
C GLU A 832 -6.51 -17.86 12.88
N ARG A 833 -5.36 -17.82 13.57
CA ARG A 833 -5.02 -18.73 14.69
C ARG A 833 -5.29 -18.16 16.08
N LEU A 834 -5.45 -16.85 16.18
CA LEU A 834 -5.82 -16.21 17.44
C LEU A 834 -7.31 -16.44 17.76
N LYS A 835 -7.62 -16.65 19.04
CA LYS A 835 -9.00 -16.56 19.54
C LYS A 835 -9.58 -15.17 19.22
N HIS A 836 -10.90 -15.04 19.29
CA HIS A 836 -11.55 -13.74 19.08
C HIS A 836 -11.05 -12.68 20.08
N SER A 837 -10.76 -13.05 21.31
CA SER A 837 -10.16 -12.18 22.34
C SER A 837 -8.64 -12.19 22.35
N GLY A 838 -7.98 -12.83 21.40
CA GLY A 838 -6.53 -12.99 21.33
C GLY A 838 -5.82 -11.72 20.87
N VAL A 839 -4.58 -11.53 21.31
CA VAL A 839 -3.77 -10.34 21.05
C VAL A 839 -2.43 -10.72 20.42
N MET A 840 -1.92 -9.87 19.52
CA MET A 840 -0.57 -9.99 18.99
C MET A 840 0.28 -8.80 19.45
N VAL A 841 1.45 -9.08 20.03
CA VAL A 841 2.38 -8.09 20.55
C VAL A 841 3.74 -8.27 19.89
N LEU A 842 4.23 -7.23 19.23
CA LEU A 842 5.56 -7.22 18.63
C LEU A 842 6.46 -6.24 19.37
N HIS A 843 7.61 -6.72 19.83
CA HIS A 843 8.69 -5.90 20.35
C HIS A 843 9.66 -5.58 19.21
N LEU A 844 9.86 -4.31 18.91
CA LEU A 844 10.49 -3.79 17.71
C LEU A 844 11.56 -2.76 18.05
N GLY A 845 12.39 -2.42 17.07
CA GLY A 845 13.38 -1.36 17.19
C GLY A 845 13.05 -0.17 16.29
N LYS A 846 13.23 1.06 16.80
CA LYS A 846 13.24 2.29 16.02
C LYS A 846 14.65 2.80 15.88
N SER A 847 15.03 3.17 14.67
CA SER A 847 16.32 3.77 14.35
C SER A 847 16.09 5.07 13.56
N SER A 848 17.17 5.85 13.37
CA SER A 848 17.13 7.03 12.49
C SER A 848 16.72 6.73 11.05
N LYS A 849 16.85 5.48 10.60
CA LYS A 849 16.51 5.03 9.24
C LYS A 849 15.12 4.43 9.11
N CYS A 850 14.56 3.88 10.19
CA CYS A 850 13.30 3.13 10.12
C CYS A 850 12.54 3.17 11.45
N ASP A 851 11.27 3.55 11.39
CA ASP A 851 10.27 3.32 12.44
C ASP A 851 9.51 2.02 12.12
N MET A 852 10.04 0.92 12.67
CA MET A 852 9.54 -0.42 12.33
C MET A 852 8.11 -0.65 12.83
N ALA A 853 7.73 -0.07 13.97
CA ALA A 853 6.37 -0.21 14.52
C ALA A 853 5.34 0.46 13.60
N GLN A 854 5.63 1.67 13.11
CA GLN A 854 4.76 2.35 12.16
C GLN A 854 4.65 1.60 10.83
N ALA A 855 5.77 1.08 10.32
CA ALA A 855 5.78 0.32 9.07
C ALA A 855 4.93 -0.97 9.18
N LEU A 856 5.10 -1.74 10.25
CA LEU A 856 4.35 -2.98 10.47
C LEU A 856 2.88 -2.73 10.83
N ALA A 857 2.56 -1.67 11.58
CA ALA A 857 1.18 -1.29 11.88
C ALA A 857 0.36 -1.05 10.62
N ARG A 858 0.96 -0.42 9.59
CA ARG A 858 0.30 -0.20 8.28
C ARG A 858 -0.10 -1.50 7.62
N ILE A 859 0.76 -2.51 7.66
CA ILE A 859 0.47 -3.82 7.05
C ILE A 859 -0.53 -4.59 7.91
N ALA A 860 -0.28 -4.64 9.23
CA ALA A 860 -1.11 -5.37 10.18
C ALA A 860 -2.57 -4.88 10.21
N SER A 861 -2.81 -3.59 9.94
CA SER A 861 -4.15 -2.99 9.96
C SER A 861 -5.15 -3.62 8.98
N ARG A 862 -4.68 -4.46 8.05
CA ARG A 862 -5.54 -5.26 7.16
C ARG A 862 -6.28 -6.39 7.91
N TRP A 863 -5.73 -6.88 9.01
CA TRP A 863 -6.25 -8.03 9.77
C TRP A 863 -6.50 -7.71 11.24
N PHE A 864 -5.86 -6.67 11.77
CA PHE A 864 -5.89 -6.31 13.18
C PHE A 864 -6.25 -4.85 13.40
N CYS A 865 -6.89 -4.58 14.53
CA CYS A 865 -6.93 -3.25 15.11
C CYS A 865 -5.60 -2.94 15.79
N VAL A 866 -4.95 -1.83 15.44
CA VAL A 866 -3.76 -1.34 16.16
C VAL A 866 -4.25 -0.68 17.45
N VAL A 867 -4.00 -1.35 18.58
CA VAL A 867 -4.42 -0.86 19.90
C VAL A 867 -3.48 0.21 20.41
N ASP A 868 -2.17 -0.01 20.26
CA ASP A 868 -1.16 0.90 20.78
C ASP A 868 0.18 0.73 20.06
N ILE A 869 0.94 1.82 19.99
CA ILE A 869 2.36 1.84 19.66
C ILE A 869 3.06 2.62 20.76
N PHE A 870 3.71 1.89 21.66
CA PHE A 870 4.43 2.46 22.79
C PHE A 870 5.94 2.39 22.56
N SER A 871 6.65 3.48 22.89
CA SER A 871 8.12 3.55 22.77
C SER A 871 8.76 3.72 24.13
N GLU A 872 9.88 3.01 24.36
CA GLU A 872 10.75 3.22 25.50
C GLU A 872 12.19 3.50 25.09
N SER A 873 12.88 4.35 25.86
CA SER A 873 14.28 4.68 25.61
C SER A 873 15.21 3.49 25.89
N VAL A 874 16.21 3.28 25.03
CA VAL A 874 17.27 2.27 25.26
C VAL A 874 18.38 2.75 26.20
N ALA A 875 18.31 3.97 26.73
CA ALA A 875 19.35 4.54 27.59
C ALA A 875 19.64 3.69 28.85
N HIS A 876 18.63 2.99 29.36
CA HIS A 876 18.80 2.08 30.49
C HIS A 876 19.68 0.85 30.14
N CYS A 877 19.75 0.44 28.91
CA CYS A 877 20.61 -0.64 28.42
C CYS A 877 22.09 -0.23 28.47
N GLU A 878 22.40 1.06 28.28
CA GLU A 878 23.77 1.59 28.28
C GLU A 878 24.40 1.60 29.68
N SER A 879 23.61 1.89 30.73
CA SER A 879 24.05 1.95 32.11
C SER A 879 24.56 0.61 32.65
N HIS A 880 24.22 -0.51 31.99
CA HIS A 880 24.61 -1.86 32.37
C HIS A 880 25.79 -2.44 31.54
N GLY A 881 26.54 -1.58 30.81
CA GLY A 881 27.72 -1.98 30.05
C GLY A 881 27.46 -2.80 28.80
N ILE A 882 26.24 -2.77 28.28
CA ILE A 882 25.91 -3.31 26.96
C ILE A 882 26.30 -2.25 25.94
N ARG A 883 27.55 -2.30 25.47
CA ARG A 883 28.08 -1.40 24.45
C ARG A 883 27.64 -1.75 23.02
N ASP A 884 26.77 -2.71 22.84
CA ASP A 884 26.16 -2.99 21.53
C ASP A 884 25.06 -1.94 21.25
N LYS A 885 25.51 -0.72 21.01
CA LYS A 885 24.70 0.26 20.28
C LYS A 885 24.55 -0.28 18.86
N GLY A 886 23.57 -1.14 18.66
CA GLY A 886 22.99 -1.26 17.34
C GLY A 886 22.49 0.12 16.91
N THR A 887 21.99 0.26 15.72
CA THR A 887 21.39 1.49 15.19
C THR A 887 20.06 1.87 15.89
N VAL A 888 19.64 1.13 16.93
CA VAL A 888 18.34 1.28 17.62
C VAL A 888 18.41 2.41 18.64
N GLU A 889 17.51 3.37 18.54
CA GLU A 889 17.36 4.53 19.43
C GLU A 889 16.28 4.33 20.49
N GLU A 890 15.21 3.62 20.12
CA GLU A 890 14.08 3.29 20.98
C GLU A 890 13.65 1.82 20.78
N HIS A 891 13.20 1.17 21.84
CA HIS A 891 12.38 -0.03 21.72
C HIS A 891 10.92 0.36 21.59
N GLN A 892 10.21 -0.33 20.71
CA GLN A 892 8.79 -0.09 20.44
C GLN A 892 7.98 -1.35 20.69
N TYR A 893 6.74 -1.17 21.13
CA TYR A 893 5.76 -2.24 21.29
C TYR A 893 4.57 -1.93 20.40
N LEU A 894 4.30 -2.81 19.45
CA LEU A 894 3.11 -2.74 18.60
C LEU A 894 2.10 -3.76 19.13
N VAL A 895 0.97 -3.29 19.65
CA VAL A 895 -0.11 -4.11 20.20
C VAL A 895 -1.27 -4.16 19.22
N LEU A 896 -1.64 -5.37 18.79
CA LEU A 896 -2.63 -5.65 17.74
C LEU A 896 -3.74 -6.57 18.29
N TYR A 897 -5.01 -6.19 18.03
CA TYR A 897 -6.18 -6.92 18.50
C TYR A 897 -7.21 -7.21 17.40
#